data_7bb6f9c4be224688cdd2667b065de569
#
_entry.id   7bb6f9c4be224688cdd2667b065de569
#
_cell.length_a   1.000
_cell.length_b   1.000
_cell.length_c   1.000
_cell.angle_alpha   90.00
_cell.angle_beta   90.00
_cell.angle_gamma   90.00
#
_symmetry.space_group_name_H-M   'P 1'
#
loop_
_entity.id
_entity.type
_entity.pdbx_description
1 polymer ?
#
loop_
_entity_poly.entity_id
_entity_poly.type
_entity_poly.pdbx_seq_one_letter_code
_entity_poly.pdbx_strand_id
1 'polypeptide(L)'
;MAYEASLIEKKWQKIWDENEYFEPKDDLNLPKKYILSMFPYPSGRIHMGHVRNYTIGDALARYYRKIGFNVLHPIGFDSFGMPAENAAIKHKIHPKSWTYENIAYMKKELFSLGFSFSKKRMLATSDPLYTKFEQEFFIKMFEKGLIYTKEANVNWCEQDQTVLANEQVEDGKCWRCGHEVVQKKMPGYYVKITAYAEELLKDLEELKDKWPNQVLTMQENWIGKSEGLEFSLNLDEESKQKTKESSLEVFTTRADTIYGVSYIALAPEHKIVQNLLSQNLLNQDVLNKIKAIQNQSPRERQSSEKEGYFLGIYAIHPLSGEKIPLWVANFVLVDYGSGAVMAVPAHDERDFEFATKYNLTIKQVIQTQENLPYTQKSGKLIHSQEFDNLDCNEARLKIISQFEAKNIGKRVVNFKIRDWGVSRQRYWGAPIPMIKCQSCGIVPQKLENLPITLPEDVQITGEGNPLDKHPTWKNCICPKCGKEAQKESDTLDTFFESSWYFARFASDEKTWQEKALDEKSVKYWMSVDQYIGGIEHAILHLLYARFFQKALRDLGYLTQNEPFDRLLTQGMVLKDGAKMSKSKGNVVDPDEIIEKYGADTARLFILFAAPPAKELEWNDDAVEGAYRFICKLYDRAQNVKKGELVELKQENLNKEEKYARLKVYEALKKSFEVYHQSFAFNTLIAACMEALNALALCKNEALEQEAFYIILNILEPIIPHVCFELSEELFKCKNFKKLELKEEVFVKDTLNLAVSINGKKRAEFEISSSASKEEILAFAKENTAKWLEGKSIVKEIYVEGKLVNLVIK
;
A
#
# COMPACT_ATOMS: atom_id res chain seq x y z
N MET A 1 12.29 25.84 -36.28
CA MET A 1 11.03 26.29 -35.64
C MET A 1 11.21 26.20 -34.15
N ALA A 2 10.74 27.17 -33.39
CA ALA A 2 10.81 27.06 -31.91
C ALA A 2 9.90 25.90 -31.42
N TYR A 3 10.26 25.29 -30.32
CA TYR A 3 9.41 24.29 -29.67
C TYR A 3 8.11 24.91 -29.16
N GLU A 4 6.98 24.49 -29.68
CA GLU A 4 5.65 24.97 -29.31
C GLU A 4 4.84 23.83 -28.65
N ALA A 5 5.03 23.62 -27.34
CA ALA A 5 4.46 22.51 -26.60
C ALA A 5 2.94 22.33 -26.83
N SER A 6 2.16 23.43 -26.67
CA SER A 6 0.68 23.35 -26.77
C SER A 6 0.19 22.89 -28.15
N LEU A 7 0.88 23.22 -29.25
CA LEU A 7 0.50 22.77 -30.59
C LEU A 7 0.79 21.29 -30.78
N ILE A 8 2.01 20.87 -30.40
CA ILE A 8 2.47 19.48 -30.52
C ILE A 8 1.59 18.54 -29.68
N GLU A 9 1.33 18.92 -28.44
CA GLU A 9 0.56 18.13 -27.48
C GLU A 9 -0.89 17.94 -27.95
N LYS A 10 -1.58 19.01 -28.35
CA LYS A 10 -2.95 18.93 -28.89
C LYS A 10 -3.02 18.09 -30.17
N LYS A 11 -2.01 18.19 -31.06
CA LYS A 11 -1.92 17.37 -32.30
C LYS A 11 -1.91 15.89 -31.95
N TRP A 12 -0.99 15.49 -31.05
CA TRP A 12 -0.80 14.06 -30.77
C TRP A 12 -1.92 13.48 -29.92
N GLN A 13 -2.42 14.21 -28.92
CA GLN A 13 -3.59 13.79 -28.13
C GLN A 13 -4.80 13.54 -29.02
N LYS A 14 -5.06 14.41 -29.99
CA LYS A 14 -6.13 14.21 -30.99
C LYS A 14 -5.89 12.96 -31.84
N ILE A 15 -4.67 12.75 -32.35
CA ILE A 15 -4.33 11.58 -33.18
C ILE A 15 -4.50 10.29 -32.38
N TRP A 16 -4.06 10.25 -31.13
CA TRP A 16 -4.23 9.08 -30.27
C TRP A 16 -5.69 8.77 -29.98
N ASP A 17 -6.50 9.80 -29.75
CA ASP A 17 -7.93 9.64 -29.48
C ASP A 17 -8.69 9.12 -30.69
N GLU A 18 -8.48 9.72 -31.86
CA GLU A 18 -9.16 9.34 -33.10
C GLU A 18 -8.82 7.90 -33.53
N ASN A 19 -7.65 7.38 -33.15
CA ASN A 19 -7.20 6.03 -33.50
C ASN A 19 -7.40 5.02 -32.36
N GLU A 20 -8.05 5.41 -31.24
CA GLU A 20 -8.19 4.55 -30.03
C GLU A 20 -6.87 3.89 -29.63
N TYR A 21 -5.76 4.64 -29.74
CA TYR A 21 -4.38 4.11 -29.71
C TYR A 21 -4.05 3.38 -28.40
N PHE A 22 -4.73 3.74 -27.30
CA PHE A 22 -4.44 3.22 -25.97
C PHE A 22 -5.44 2.16 -25.48
N GLU A 23 -6.44 1.84 -26.28
CA GLU A 23 -7.39 0.79 -25.92
C GLU A 23 -6.72 -0.60 -25.94
N PRO A 24 -7.02 -1.47 -24.98
CA PRO A 24 -6.54 -2.84 -25.01
C PRO A 24 -7.12 -3.61 -26.20
N LYS A 25 -6.36 -4.56 -26.72
CA LYS A 25 -6.79 -5.40 -27.83
C LYS A 25 -7.70 -6.51 -27.32
N ASP A 26 -8.67 -6.91 -28.14
CA ASP A 26 -9.59 -8.02 -27.85
C ASP A 26 -8.91 -9.41 -27.92
N ASP A 27 -7.69 -9.50 -28.42
CA ASP A 27 -6.94 -10.76 -28.52
C ASP A 27 -6.34 -11.17 -27.17
N LEU A 28 -6.98 -12.13 -26.54
CA LEU A 28 -6.59 -12.69 -25.24
C LEU A 28 -5.40 -13.68 -25.31
N ASN A 29 -4.79 -13.91 -26.49
CA ASN A 29 -3.59 -14.74 -26.65
C ASN A 29 -2.30 -13.93 -26.56
N LEU A 30 -2.38 -12.61 -26.66
CA LEU A 30 -1.22 -11.73 -26.56
C LEU A 30 -0.64 -11.73 -25.13
N PRO A 31 0.67 -11.54 -24.97
CA PRO A 31 1.22 -11.30 -23.64
C PRO A 31 0.61 -10.01 -23.06
N LYS A 32 0.13 -10.08 -21.81
CA LYS A 32 -0.58 -8.95 -21.19
C LYS A 32 0.27 -8.18 -20.20
N LYS A 33 -0.08 -6.91 -20.01
CA LYS A 33 0.31 -6.11 -18.88
C LYS A 33 -0.87 -5.28 -18.39
N TYR A 34 -1.22 -5.46 -17.14
CA TYR A 34 -2.21 -4.65 -16.45
C TYR A 34 -1.49 -3.69 -15.49
N ILE A 35 -1.43 -2.43 -15.87
CA ILE A 35 -0.83 -1.35 -15.08
C ILE A 35 -1.95 -0.51 -14.49
N LEU A 36 -1.97 -0.38 -13.16
CA LEU A 36 -3.03 0.33 -12.47
C LEU A 36 -2.44 1.28 -11.42
N SER A 37 -2.75 2.55 -11.55
CA SER A 37 -2.54 3.53 -10.48
C SER A 37 -3.82 3.68 -9.66
N MET A 38 -3.68 3.86 -8.34
CA MET A 38 -4.83 4.14 -7.48
C MET A 38 -5.62 5.33 -8.05
N PHE A 39 -6.92 5.14 -8.20
CA PHE A 39 -7.79 6.16 -8.78
C PHE A 39 -8.02 7.34 -7.83
N PRO A 40 -8.30 8.55 -8.36
CA PRO A 40 -8.46 9.74 -7.53
C PRO A 40 -9.85 9.81 -6.91
N TYR A 41 -9.93 10.51 -5.79
CA TYR A 41 -11.17 10.95 -5.19
C TYR A 41 -11.55 12.34 -5.75
N PRO A 42 -12.74 12.55 -6.36
CA PRO A 42 -13.09 13.81 -7.04
C PRO A 42 -13.53 14.90 -6.05
N SER A 43 -12.63 15.33 -5.16
CA SER A 43 -12.87 16.41 -4.20
C SER A 43 -12.41 17.79 -4.68
N GLY A 44 -12.16 17.97 -5.97
CA GLY A 44 -11.68 19.18 -6.63
C GLY A 44 -10.59 18.88 -7.64
N ARG A 45 -9.75 19.85 -7.98
CA ARG A 45 -8.65 19.73 -8.96
C ARG A 45 -7.61 18.69 -8.53
N ILE A 46 -6.93 18.08 -9.50
CA ILE A 46 -5.73 17.29 -9.22
C ILE A 46 -4.59 18.20 -8.73
N HIS A 47 -3.58 17.61 -8.16
CA HIS A 47 -2.34 18.28 -7.73
C HIS A 47 -1.13 17.45 -8.19
N MET A 48 0.07 18.01 -8.04
CA MET A 48 1.30 17.34 -8.53
C MET A 48 1.56 15.97 -7.93
N GLY A 49 0.99 15.61 -6.78
CA GLY A 49 1.00 14.24 -6.25
C GLY A 49 0.21 13.25 -7.12
N HIS A 50 -0.94 13.67 -7.65
CA HIS A 50 -1.69 12.88 -8.63
C HIS A 50 -0.91 12.74 -9.95
N VAL A 51 -0.34 13.85 -10.44
CA VAL A 51 0.49 13.84 -11.64
C VAL A 51 1.63 12.83 -11.49
N ARG A 52 2.28 12.78 -10.33
CA ARG A 52 3.35 11.81 -10.05
C ARG A 52 2.86 10.37 -10.14
N ASN A 53 1.75 10.07 -9.46
CA ASN A 53 1.18 8.72 -9.46
C ASN A 53 0.90 8.23 -10.89
N TYR A 54 0.24 9.06 -11.66
CA TYR A 54 -0.20 8.67 -13.00
C TYR A 54 0.92 8.71 -14.04
N THR A 55 1.89 9.62 -13.91
CA THR A 55 3.04 9.65 -14.82
C THR A 55 3.91 8.40 -14.70
N ILE A 56 4.10 7.87 -13.49
CA ILE A 56 4.83 6.61 -13.28
C ILE A 56 4.10 5.45 -13.97
N GLY A 57 2.78 5.33 -13.74
CA GLY A 57 1.97 4.29 -14.36
C GLY A 57 1.95 4.39 -15.88
N ASP A 58 1.79 5.61 -16.39
CA ASP A 58 1.76 5.87 -17.82
C ASP A 58 3.08 5.55 -18.53
N ALA A 59 4.21 5.90 -17.90
CA ALA A 59 5.52 5.56 -18.45
C ALA A 59 5.70 4.05 -18.60
N LEU A 60 5.25 3.26 -17.62
CA LEU A 60 5.27 1.80 -17.71
C LEU A 60 4.29 1.27 -18.76
N ALA A 61 3.06 1.78 -18.80
CA ALA A 61 2.05 1.37 -19.77
C ALA A 61 2.51 1.60 -21.20
N ARG A 62 3.09 2.78 -21.50
CA ARG A 62 3.66 3.11 -22.81
C ARG A 62 4.82 2.19 -23.16
N TYR A 63 5.74 1.97 -22.24
CA TYR A 63 6.87 1.08 -22.47
C TYR A 63 6.43 -0.34 -22.83
N TYR A 64 5.54 -0.95 -22.04
CA TYR A 64 5.07 -2.32 -22.32
C TYR A 64 4.29 -2.42 -23.62
N ARG A 65 3.48 -1.41 -23.95
CA ARG A 65 2.77 -1.36 -25.24
C ARG A 65 3.76 -1.31 -26.40
N LYS A 66 4.79 -0.48 -26.31
CA LYS A 66 5.86 -0.35 -27.30
C LYS A 66 6.60 -1.66 -27.57
N ILE A 67 6.85 -2.46 -26.54
CA ILE A 67 7.54 -3.75 -26.69
C ILE A 67 6.61 -4.93 -27.01
N GLY A 68 5.33 -4.65 -27.34
CA GLY A 68 4.41 -5.62 -27.94
C GLY A 68 3.41 -6.28 -26.99
N PHE A 69 3.32 -5.85 -25.75
CA PHE A 69 2.29 -6.35 -24.85
C PHE A 69 0.91 -5.74 -25.15
N ASN A 70 -0.13 -6.53 -24.92
CA ASN A 70 -1.48 -6.02 -24.76
C ASN A 70 -1.57 -5.35 -23.39
N VAL A 71 -1.83 -4.04 -23.34
CA VAL A 71 -1.76 -3.26 -22.11
C VAL A 71 -3.13 -2.74 -21.70
N LEU A 72 -3.55 -3.11 -20.49
CA LEU A 72 -4.69 -2.50 -19.81
C LEU A 72 -4.17 -1.42 -18.85
N HIS A 73 -4.52 -0.15 -19.13
CA HIS A 73 -4.18 1.00 -18.31
C HIS A 73 -5.44 1.84 -18.10
N PRO A 74 -6.33 1.46 -17.17
CA PRO A 74 -7.59 2.14 -16.95
C PRO A 74 -7.45 3.28 -15.96
N ILE A 75 -8.48 4.13 -15.92
CA ILE A 75 -8.69 5.17 -14.90
C ILE A 75 -10.17 5.25 -14.53
N GLY A 76 -10.46 5.63 -13.30
CA GLY A 76 -11.81 5.89 -12.80
C GLY A 76 -11.76 6.87 -11.65
N PHE A 77 -12.88 6.98 -10.93
CA PHE A 77 -13.04 7.93 -9.84
C PHE A 77 -13.70 7.24 -8.64
N ASP A 78 -13.02 7.27 -7.50
CA ASP A 78 -13.62 6.89 -6.22
C ASP A 78 -14.51 8.04 -5.78
N SER A 79 -15.81 7.92 -5.98
CA SER A 79 -16.68 9.09 -6.08
C SER A 79 -17.78 9.19 -5.02
N PHE A 80 -17.97 8.15 -4.21
CA PHE A 80 -18.81 8.22 -3.00
C PHE A 80 -18.00 8.62 -1.76
N GLY A 81 -18.69 8.94 -0.68
CA GLY A 81 -18.11 9.16 0.64
C GLY A 81 -18.14 10.60 1.14
N MET A 82 -17.72 10.76 2.38
CA MET A 82 -17.76 12.01 3.15
C MET A 82 -17.16 13.25 2.49
N PRO A 83 -16.05 13.17 1.72
CA PRO A 83 -15.44 14.37 1.18
C PRO A 83 -16.35 15.18 0.26
N ALA A 84 -17.05 14.47 -0.63
CA ALA A 84 -17.97 15.11 -1.56
C ALA A 84 -19.19 15.67 -0.82
N GLU A 85 -19.72 14.91 0.15
CA GLU A 85 -20.86 15.37 0.95
C GLU A 85 -20.51 16.59 1.80
N ASN A 86 -19.37 16.59 2.49
CA ASN A 86 -18.92 17.75 3.29
C ASN A 86 -18.64 18.98 2.43
N ALA A 87 -18.05 18.79 1.24
CA ALA A 87 -17.85 19.88 0.29
C ALA A 87 -19.19 20.42 -0.21
N ALA A 88 -20.12 19.54 -0.55
CA ALA A 88 -21.45 19.92 -1.00
C ALA A 88 -22.23 20.71 0.06
N ILE A 89 -22.18 20.29 1.32
CA ILE A 89 -22.76 21.04 2.46
C ILE A 89 -22.12 22.43 2.55
N LYS A 90 -20.79 22.51 2.51
CA LYS A 90 -20.04 23.78 2.61
C LYS A 90 -20.40 24.75 1.48
N HIS A 91 -20.56 24.23 0.27
CA HIS A 91 -20.86 25.04 -0.92
C HIS A 91 -22.36 25.15 -1.24
N LYS A 92 -23.22 24.52 -0.44
CA LYS A 92 -24.69 24.47 -0.63
C LYS A 92 -25.10 23.92 -2.01
N ILE A 93 -24.41 22.90 -2.47
CA ILE A 93 -24.62 22.21 -3.75
C ILE A 93 -24.98 20.76 -3.45
N HIS A 94 -25.76 20.12 -4.31
CA HIS A 94 -26.07 18.69 -4.15
C HIS A 94 -24.80 17.83 -4.37
N PRO A 95 -24.48 16.81 -3.53
CA PRO A 95 -23.25 16.01 -3.65
C PRO A 95 -23.05 15.36 -5.02
N LYS A 96 -24.13 14.89 -5.64
CA LYS A 96 -24.09 14.32 -6.99
C LYS A 96 -23.53 15.34 -8.01
N SER A 97 -24.12 16.55 -8.05
CA SER A 97 -23.68 17.60 -8.97
C SER A 97 -22.23 17.99 -8.72
N TRP A 98 -21.86 18.22 -7.45
CA TRP A 98 -20.48 18.50 -7.05
C TRP A 98 -19.51 17.42 -7.51
N THR A 99 -19.84 16.16 -7.28
CA THR A 99 -18.99 15.01 -7.63
C THR A 99 -18.77 14.93 -9.13
N TYR A 100 -19.83 14.95 -9.93
CA TYR A 100 -19.72 14.79 -11.38
C TYR A 100 -19.12 16.02 -12.09
N GLU A 101 -19.29 17.22 -11.56
CA GLU A 101 -18.57 18.43 -12.02
C GLU A 101 -17.06 18.26 -11.78
N ASN A 102 -16.65 17.79 -10.60
CA ASN A 102 -15.24 17.54 -10.32
C ASN A 102 -14.67 16.38 -11.15
N ILE A 103 -15.43 15.30 -11.40
CA ILE A 103 -15.03 14.23 -12.31
C ILE A 103 -14.77 14.80 -13.72
N ALA A 104 -15.67 15.61 -14.24
CA ALA A 104 -15.53 16.20 -15.56
C ALA A 104 -14.27 17.09 -15.64
N TYR A 105 -14.01 17.87 -14.60
CA TYR A 105 -12.84 18.71 -14.51
C TYR A 105 -11.54 17.88 -14.43
N MET A 106 -11.45 16.92 -13.50
CA MET A 106 -10.29 16.03 -13.37
C MET A 106 -10.00 15.23 -14.65
N LYS A 107 -11.04 14.79 -15.36
CA LYS A 107 -10.88 14.17 -16.70
C LYS A 107 -10.14 15.08 -17.65
N LYS A 108 -10.54 16.34 -17.73
CA LYS A 108 -9.88 17.34 -18.58
C LYS A 108 -8.40 17.48 -18.21
N GLU A 109 -8.10 17.65 -16.91
CA GLU A 109 -6.72 17.79 -16.42
C GLU A 109 -5.87 16.52 -16.71
N LEU A 110 -6.41 15.33 -16.46
CA LEU A 110 -5.70 14.07 -16.71
C LEU A 110 -5.41 13.84 -18.19
N PHE A 111 -6.36 14.16 -19.06
CA PHE A 111 -6.15 13.98 -20.50
C PHE A 111 -5.24 15.06 -21.11
N SER A 112 -5.21 16.29 -20.54
CA SER A 112 -4.26 17.31 -20.99
C SER A 112 -2.79 16.93 -20.73
N LEU A 113 -2.53 16.03 -19.77
CA LEU A 113 -1.20 15.45 -19.52
C LEU A 113 -0.81 14.36 -20.54
N GLY A 114 -1.71 13.99 -21.45
CA GLY A 114 -1.47 12.99 -22.48
C GLY A 114 -1.33 11.56 -21.96
N PHE A 115 -1.94 11.24 -20.82
CA PHE A 115 -1.89 9.88 -20.29
C PHE A 115 -2.57 8.84 -21.20
N SER A 116 -1.98 7.67 -21.28
CA SER A 116 -2.40 6.55 -22.12
C SER A 116 -3.49 5.68 -21.49
N PHE A 117 -4.47 6.31 -20.84
CA PHE A 117 -5.58 5.60 -20.23
C PHE A 117 -6.57 5.05 -21.26
N SER A 118 -7.12 3.87 -20.99
CA SER A 118 -8.29 3.37 -21.71
C SER A 118 -9.51 4.23 -21.38
N LYS A 119 -10.08 4.87 -22.36
CA LYS A 119 -11.28 5.71 -22.22
C LYS A 119 -12.56 4.87 -22.15
N LYS A 120 -12.58 3.70 -22.79
CA LYS A 120 -13.73 2.78 -22.80
C LYS A 120 -13.95 2.14 -21.43
N ARG A 121 -12.88 1.94 -20.63
CA ARG A 121 -12.95 1.32 -19.31
C ARG A 121 -12.93 2.33 -18.15
N MET A 122 -13.44 3.53 -18.39
CA MET A 122 -13.57 4.56 -17.35
C MET A 122 -14.86 4.36 -16.57
N LEU A 123 -14.79 4.48 -15.23
CA LEU A 123 -15.94 4.36 -14.33
C LEU A 123 -15.87 5.37 -13.19
N ALA A 124 -17.02 5.63 -12.58
CA ALA A 124 -17.14 6.26 -11.27
C ALA A 124 -17.84 5.30 -10.32
N THR A 125 -17.34 5.16 -9.08
CA THR A 125 -17.93 4.23 -8.11
C THR A 125 -19.36 4.61 -7.73
N SER A 126 -19.73 5.88 -7.89
CA SER A 126 -21.11 6.37 -7.69
C SER A 126 -22.08 6.11 -8.86
N ASP A 127 -21.59 5.52 -9.96
CA ASP A 127 -22.49 5.17 -11.08
C ASP A 127 -23.47 4.07 -10.66
N PRO A 128 -24.76 4.20 -10.98
CA PRO A 128 -25.76 3.20 -10.60
C PRO A 128 -25.41 1.76 -11.02
N LEU A 129 -24.74 1.61 -12.15
CA LEU A 129 -24.30 0.31 -12.64
C LEU A 129 -23.20 -0.31 -11.77
N TYR A 130 -22.27 0.50 -11.25
CA TYR A 130 -21.27 0.05 -10.30
C TYR A 130 -21.91 -0.34 -8.98
N THR A 131 -22.77 0.52 -8.43
CA THR A 131 -23.55 0.28 -7.22
C THR A 131 -24.39 -1.00 -7.30
N LYS A 132 -24.98 -1.32 -8.46
CA LYS A 132 -25.75 -2.55 -8.66
C LYS A 132 -24.94 -3.80 -8.28
N PHE A 133 -23.75 -3.91 -8.81
CA PHE A 133 -22.92 -5.11 -8.61
C PHE A 133 -22.24 -5.13 -7.26
N GLU A 134 -21.91 -3.98 -6.71
CA GLU A 134 -21.42 -3.85 -5.34
C GLU A 134 -22.47 -4.33 -4.33
N GLN A 135 -23.72 -3.93 -4.52
CA GLN A 135 -24.85 -4.41 -3.72
C GLN A 135 -25.11 -5.91 -3.91
N GLU A 136 -24.91 -6.44 -5.11
CA GLU A 136 -24.95 -7.90 -5.37
C GLU A 136 -23.88 -8.64 -4.55
N PHE A 137 -22.63 -8.14 -4.55
CA PHE A 137 -21.56 -8.75 -3.74
C PHE A 137 -21.88 -8.68 -2.25
N PHE A 138 -22.40 -7.55 -1.77
CA PHE A 138 -22.83 -7.43 -0.38
C PHE A 138 -23.85 -8.50 -0.01
N ILE A 139 -24.90 -8.70 -0.81
CA ILE A 139 -25.93 -9.71 -0.58
C ILE A 139 -25.33 -11.12 -0.56
N LYS A 140 -24.48 -11.45 -1.54
CA LYS A 140 -23.85 -12.78 -1.61
C LYS A 140 -22.91 -13.06 -0.44
N MET A 141 -22.16 -12.05 0.01
CA MET A 141 -21.34 -12.15 1.22
C MET A 141 -22.21 -12.31 2.47
N PHE A 142 -23.34 -11.61 2.55
CA PHE A 142 -24.29 -11.75 3.66
C PHE A 142 -24.89 -13.19 3.70
N GLU A 143 -25.31 -13.71 2.58
CA GLU A 143 -25.84 -15.09 2.45
C GLU A 143 -24.79 -16.17 2.81
N LYS A 144 -23.51 -15.90 2.56
CA LYS A 144 -22.38 -16.76 2.97
C LYS A 144 -21.97 -16.58 4.44
N GLY A 145 -22.58 -15.64 5.18
CA GLY A 145 -22.24 -15.35 6.56
C GLY A 145 -20.92 -14.57 6.71
N LEU A 146 -20.40 -13.99 5.62
CA LEU A 146 -19.25 -13.08 5.64
C LEU A 146 -19.64 -11.65 6.02
N ILE A 147 -20.91 -11.31 5.96
CA ILE A 147 -21.47 -10.06 6.47
C ILE A 147 -22.54 -10.40 7.49
N TYR A 148 -22.52 -9.68 8.60
CA TYR A 148 -23.47 -9.87 9.69
C TYR A 148 -23.76 -8.55 10.40
N THR A 149 -24.77 -8.52 11.26
CA THR A 149 -25.13 -7.35 12.06
C THR A 149 -24.81 -7.58 13.52
N LYS A 150 -24.33 -6.56 14.20
CA LYS A 150 -24.20 -6.54 15.67
C LYS A 150 -24.34 -5.12 16.21
N GLU A 151 -24.70 -5.02 17.46
CA GLU A 151 -24.52 -3.82 18.27
C GLU A 151 -23.11 -3.79 18.86
N ALA A 152 -22.37 -2.74 18.62
CA ALA A 152 -21.02 -2.60 19.11
C ALA A 152 -20.70 -1.15 19.50
N ASN A 153 -19.69 -0.99 20.36
CA ASN A 153 -19.07 0.31 20.53
C ASN A 153 -18.29 0.64 19.26
N VAL A 154 -18.65 1.72 18.60
CA VAL A 154 -18.04 2.19 17.36
C VAL A 154 -17.32 3.51 17.58
N ASN A 155 -16.30 3.75 16.81
CA ASN A 155 -15.64 5.03 16.74
C ASN A 155 -16.58 6.03 16.05
N TRP A 156 -17.06 7.01 16.77
CA TRP A 156 -17.98 8.03 16.28
C TRP A 156 -17.29 9.38 16.17
N CYS A 157 -17.38 10.00 15.01
CA CYS A 157 -16.94 11.37 14.79
C CYS A 157 -18.14 12.33 14.97
N GLU A 158 -18.12 13.14 16.01
CA GLU A 158 -19.20 14.12 16.26
C GLU A 158 -19.25 15.21 15.19
N GLN A 159 -18.09 15.60 14.62
CA GLN A 159 -18.03 16.63 13.57
C GLN A 159 -18.56 16.11 12.24
N ASP A 160 -18.15 14.90 11.83
CA ASP A 160 -18.59 14.31 10.58
C ASP A 160 -19.91 13.52 10.73
N GLN A 161 -20.45 13.38 11.94
CA GLN A 161 -21.71 12.67 12.28
C GLN A 161 -21.76 11.26 11.67
N THR A 162 -20.68 10.49 11.80
CA THR A 162 -20.56 9.16 11.20
C THR A 162 -19.66 8.23 12.00
N VAL A 163 -19.88 6.92 11.80
CA VAL A 163 -19.00 5.87 12.29
C VAL A 163 -17.71 5.82 11.47
N LEU A 164 -16.60 5.56 12.14
CA LEU A 164 -15.28 5.34 11.54
C LEU A 164 -14.82 3.91 11.78
N ALA A 165 -14.23 3.28 10.79
CA ALA A 165 -13.49 2.04 10.99
C ALA A 165 -12.26 2.30 11.89
N ASN A 166 -11.71 1.27 12.52
CA ASN A 166 -10.54 1.42 13.41
C ASN A 166 -9.35 2.04 12.68
N GLU A 167 -9.18 1.68 11.43
CA GLU A 167 -8.13 2.15 10.52
C GLU A 167 -8.27 3.63 10.17
N GLN A 168 -9.47 4.18 10.34
CA GLN A 168 -9.79 5.59 10.08
C GLN A 168 -9.62 6.49 11.31
N VAL A 169 -9.09 5.94 12.40
CA VAL A 169 -8.81 6.68 13.63
C VAL A 169 -7.30 6.79 13.79
N GLU A 170 -6.77 7.98 13.60
CA GLU A 170 -5.35 8.29 13.74
C GLU A 170 -5.17 9.11 15.01
N ASP A 171 -4.37 8.59 15.92
CA ASP A 171 -4.09 9.30 17.20
C ASP A 171 -5.35 9.72 17.98
N GLY A 172 -6.42 8.86 18.00
CA GLY A 172 -7.69 9.16 18.66
C GLY A 172 -8.53 10.21 17.94
N LYS A 173 -8.13 10.61 16.74
CA LYS A 173 -8.80 11.62 15.92
C LYS A 173 -9.31 11.00 14.63
N CYS A 174 -10.35 11.61 14.09
CA CYS A 174 -10.83 11.29 12.77
C CYS A 174 -9.74 11.61 11.74
N TRP A 175 -9.33 10.62 10.96
CA TRP A 175 -8.33 10.74 9.89
C TRP A 175 -8.61 11.87 8.90
N ARG A 176 -9.87 12.31 8.86
CA ARG A 176 -10.37 13.27 7.88
C ARG A 176 -10.51 14.69 8.41
N CYS A 177 -11.26 14.88 9.50
CA CYS A 177 -11.52 16.22 10.03
C CYS A 177 -10.62 16.58 11.24
N GLY A 178 -9.87 15.63 11.78
CA GLY A 178 -8.97 15.83 12.90
C GLY A 178 -9.66 16.00 14.27
N HIS A 179 -11.00 15.90 14.35
CA HIS A 179 -11.73 15.97 15.63
C HIS A 179 -11.53 14.69 16.44
N GLU A 180 -11.62 14.81 17.75
CA GLU A 180 -11.58 13.68 18.68
C GLU A 180 -12.74 12.72 18.39
N VAL A 181 -12.41 11.42 18.41
CA VAL A 181 -13.35 10.34 18.19
C VAL A 181 -13.85 9.82 19.51
N VAL A 182 -15.17 9.70 19.64
CA VAL A 182 -15.84 9.18 20.85
C VAL A 182 -16.34 7.75 20.61
N GLN A 183 -16.52 6.97 21.68
CA GLN A 183 -17.11 5.65 21.60
C GLN A 183 -18.63 5.76 21.73
N LYS A 184 -19.37 5.20 20.76
CA LYS A 184 -20.84 5.19 20.74
C LYS A 184 -21.35 3.79 20.46
N LYS A 185 -22.32 3.31 21.24
CA LYS A 185 -22.94 2.01 21.04
C LYS A 185 -24.00 2.11 19.93
N MET A 186 -23.78 1.42 18.81
CA MET A 186 -24.66 1.48 17.64
C MET A 186 -24.78 0.11 16.96
N PRO A 187 -25.94 -0.23 16.37
CA PRO A 187 -26.04 -1.35 15.46
C PRO A 187 -25.36 -1.04 14.13
N GLY A 188 -24.77 -2.03 13.48
CA GLY A 188 -24.15 -1.87 12.17
C GLY A 188 -23.87 -3.19 11.49
N TYR A 189 -23.52 -3.12 10.20
CA TYR A 189 -23.06 -4.25 9.41
C TYR A 189 -21.56 -4.37 9.49
N TYR A 190 -21.09 -5.61 9.60
CA TYR A 190 -19.69 -5.96 9.74
C TYR A 190 -19.28 -7.00 8.71
N VAL A 191 -18.17 -6.76 8.03
CA VAL A 191 -17.51 -7.72 7.14
C VAL A 191 -16.53 -8.56 7.94
N LYS A 192 -16.67 -9.88 7.88
CA LYS A 192 -15.91 -10.86 8.65
C LYS A 192 -14.51 -11.09 8.04
N ILE A 193 -13.71 -10.03 7.99
CA ILE A 193 -12.33 -10.09 7.49
C ILE A 193 -11.47 -11.05 8.33
N THR A 194 -11.81 -11.23 9.60
CA THR A 194 -11.15 -12.18 10.50
C THR A 194 -11.23 -13.62 10.02
N ALA A 195 -12.25 -13.99 9.22
CA ALA A 195 -12.36 -15.31 8.63
C ALA A 195 -11.21 -15.64 7.65
N TYR A 196 -10.56 -14.60 7.10
CA TYR A 196 -9.43 -14.72 6.19
C TYR A 196 -8.08 -14.30 6.81
N ALA A 197 -8.04 -14.01 8.12
CA ALA A 197 -6.84 -13.50 8.77
C ALA A 197 -5.62 -14.41 8.60
N GLU A 198 -5.80 -15.75 8.74
CA GLU A 198 -4.73 -16.72 8.54
C GLU A 198 -4.23 -16.74 7.10
N GLU A 199 -5.15 -16.74 6.12
CA GLU A 199 -4.82 -16.75 4.70
C GLU A 199 -4.17 -15.43 4.27
N LEU A 200 -4.71 -14.29 4.71
CA LEU A 200 -4.11 -12.97 4.47
C LEU A 200 -2.69 -12.89 5.00
N LEU A 201 -2.42 -13.47 6.16
CA LEU A 201 -1.09 -13.49 6.75
C LEU A 201 -0.15 -14.43 6.00
N LYS A 202 -0.61 -15.65 5.69
CA LYS A 202 0.19 -16.66 4.98
C LYS A 202 0.61 -16.18 3.60
N ASP A 203 -0.32 -15.56 2.87
CA ASP A 203 -0.10 -15.14 1.48
C ASP A 203 0.78 -13.88 1.38
N LEU A 204 1.18 -13.24 2.50
CA LEU A 204 2.26 -12.24 2.49
C LEU A 204 3.59 -12.83 1.98
N GLU A 205 3.81 -14.14 2.12
CA GLU A 205 4.99 -14.82 1.59
C GLU A 205 5.05 -14.75 0.05
N GLU A 206 3.90 -14.85 -0.63
CA GLU A 206 3.82 -14.76 -2.11
C GLU A 206 4.13 -13.34 -2.63
N LEU A 207 3.99 -12.34 -1.75
CA LEU A 207 4.21 -10.92 -2.05
C LEU A 207 5.63 -10.44 -1.73
N LYS A 208 6.47 -11.27 -1.09
CA LYS A 208 7.89 -10.97 -0.84
C LYS A 208 8.60 -10.69 -2.16
N ASP A 209 9.55 -9.75 -2.14
CA ASP A 209 10.31 -9.26 -3.28
C ASP A 209 9.48 -8.57 -4.39
N LYS A 210 8.17 -8.53 -4.25
CA LYS A 210 7.23 -7.89 -5.17
C LYS A 210 6.56 -6.64 -4.56
N TRP A 211 6.40 -6.65 -3.27
CA TRP A 211 5.85 -5.55 -2.49
C TRP A 211 6.92 -4.95 -1.57
N PRO A 212 6.83 -3.64 -1.26
CA PRO A 212 7.74 -3.02 -0.29
C PRO A 212 7.66 -3.70 1.08
N ASN A 213 8.81 -4.07 1.66
CA ASN A 213 8.88 -4.73 2.97
C ASN A 213 8.14 -3.95 4.06
N GLN A 214 8.14 -2.62 3.99
CA GLN A 214 7.43 -1.77 4.95
C GLN A 214 5.91 -2.06 4.92
N VAL A 215 5.31 -2.23 3.73
CA VAL A 215 3.88 -2.56 3.59
C VAL A 215 3.58 -3.94 4.16
N LEU A 216 4.43 -4.93 3.84
CA LEU A 216 4.29 -6.29 4.36
C LEU A 216 4.33 -6.31 5.90
N THR A 217 5.32 -5.63 6.49
CA THR A 217 5.45 -5.51 7.94
C THR A 217 4.26 -4.80 8.58
N MET A 218 3.74 -3.73 7.95
CA MET A 218 2.55 -3.03 8.43
C MET A 218 1.33 -3.96 8.44
N GLN A 219 1.11 -4.73 7.39
CA GLN A 219 0.00 -5.69 7.32
C GLN A 219 0.17 -6.85 8.31
N GLU A 220 1.37 -7.42 8.41
CA GLU A 220 1.68 -8.47 9.39
C GLU A 220 1.37 -8.02 10.82
N ASN A 221 1.85 -6.84 11.21
CA ASN A 221 1.60 -6.26 12.52
C ASN A 221 0.13 -5.93 12.77
N TRP A 222 -0.60 -5.51 11.73
CA TRP A 222 -2.02 -5.19 11.82
C TRP A 222 -2.88 -6.45 11.98
N ILE A 223 -2.62 -7.48 11.18
CA ILE A 223 -3.27 -8.79 11.30
C ILE A 223 -2.93 -9.38 12.68
N GLY A 224 -1.66 -9.33 13.08
CA GLY A 224 -1.19 -9.55 14.43
C GLY A 224 -1.55 -10.93 14.98
N LYS A 225 -1.09 -12.00 14.32
CA LYS A 225 -1.27 -13.38 14.79
C LYS A 225 -0.55 -13.59 16.12
N SER A 226 -1.23 -14.17 17.08
CA SER A 226 -0.65 -14.62 18.35
C SER A 226 -1.13 -16.04 18.68
N GLU A 227 -0.18 -16.90 18.98
CA GLU A 227 -0.47 -18.25 19.48
C GLU A 227 -0.23 -18.26 20.98
N GLY A 228 -1.12 -18.90 21.72
CA GLY A 228 -1.01 -18.97 23.16
C GLY A 228 -1.89 -20.03 23.80
N LEU A 229 -1.94 -19.97 25.10
CA LEU A 229 -2.76 -20.81 25.96
C LEU A 229 -3.97 -20.02 26.45
N GLU A 230 -5.16 -20.52 26.14
CA GLU A 230 -6.42 -20.08 26.77
C GLU A 230 -6.78 -21.11 27.84
N PHE A 231 -7.06 -20.66 29.05
CA PHE A 231 -7.37 -21.54 30.16
C PHE A 231 -8.27 -20.86 31.19
N SER A 232 -8.96 -21.69 31.98
CA SER A 232 -9.85 -21.23 33.02
C SER A 232 -9.17 -21.26 34.39
N LEU A 233 -9.30 -20.17 35.13
CA LEU A 233 -8.92 -20.03 36.54
C LEU A 233 -10.16 -20.14 37.41
N ASN A 234 -10.22 -21.14 38.28
CA ASN A 234 -11.29 -21.23 39.27
C ASN A 234 -11.18 -20.11 40.31
N LEU A 235 -12.29 -19.52 40.68
CA LEU A 235 -12.36 -18.58 41.82
C LEU A 235 -12.37 -19.37 43.13
N ASP A 236 -11.89 -18.77 44.23
CA ASP A 236 -12.06 -19.36 45.54
C ASP A 236 -13.53 -19.27 45.97
N GLU A 237 -13.94 -20.02 47.00
CA GLU A 237 -15.35 -20.17 47.38
C GLU A 237 -16.01 -18.85 47.78
N GLU A 238 -15.28 -17.98 48.43
CA GLU A 238 -15.77 -16.65 48.84
C GLU A 238 -15.99 -15.75 47.57
N SER A 239 -15.05 -15.81 46.63
CA SER A 239 -15.14 -15.05 45.39
C SER A 239 -16.27 -15.54 44.47
N LYS A 240 -16.52 -16.86 44.41
CA LYS A 240 -17.68 -17.42 43.69
C LYS A 240 -19.02 -16.88 44.22
N GLN A 241 -19.15 -16.82 45.59
CA GLN A 241 -20.36 -16.27 46.20
C GLN A 241 -20.57 -14.78 45.87
N LYS A 242 -19.49 -13.98 45.93
CA LYS A 242 -19.53 -12.54 45.61
C LYS A 242 -19.80 -12.25 44.15
N THR A 243 -19.18 -12.98 43.26
CA THR A 243 -19.23 -12.70 41.82
C THR A 243 -20.33 -13.42 41.07
N LYS A 244 -20.89 -14.50 41.62
CA LYS A 244 -21.80 -15.46 40.99
C LYS A 244 -21.19 -16.16 39.76
N GLU A 245 -19.86 -16.18 39.66
CA GLU A 245 -19.09 -16.85 38.64
C GLU A 245 -18.22 -17.94 39.29
N SER A 246 -18.06 -19.06 38.64
CA SER A 246 -17.20 -20.15 39.16
C SER A 246 -15.75 -20.00 38.76
N SER A 247 -15.51 -19.40 37.60
CA SER A 247 -14.19 -19.25 36.99
C SER A 247 -14.11 -18.03 36.07
N LEU A 248 -12.90 -17.71 35.65
CA LEU A 248 -12.63 -16.73 34.62
C LEU A 248 -11.66 -17.30 33.57
N GLU A 249 -11.83 -16.90 32.32
CA GLU A 249 -10.93 -17.29 31.22
C GLU A 249 -9.80 -16.29 31.08
N VAL A 250 -8.60 -16.80 30.84
CA VAL A 250 -7.39 -16.02 30.60
C VAL A 250 -6.67 -16.51 29.37
N PHE A 251 -6.13 -15.60 28.59
CA PHE A 251 -5.26 -15.90 27.46
C PHE A 251 -3.83 -15.38 27.70
N THR A 252 -2.83 -16.21 27.40
CA THR A 252 -1.43 -15.81 27.46
C THR A 252 -0.62 -16.36 26.29
N THR A 253 0.24 -15.53 25.69
CA THR A 253 1.26 -15.96 24.73
C THR A 253 2.52 -16.47 25.41
N ARG A 254 2.62 -16.31 26.74
CA ARG A 254 3.78 -16.62 27.58
C ARG A 254 3.41 -17.68 28.62
N ALA A 255 2.94 -18.84 28.15
CA ALA A 255 2.66 -19.96 29.04
C ALA A 255 3.90 -20.39 29.86
N ASP A 256 5.11 -20.19 29.31
CA ASP A 256 6.39 -20.39 30.00
C ASP A 256 6.52 -19.60 31.32
N THR A 257 5.82 -18.48 31.46
CA THR A 257 5.92 -17.61 32.66
C THR A 257 4.77 -17.79 33.64
N ILE A 258 3.93 -18.82 33.49
CA ILE A 258 2.70 -18.99 34.28
C ILE A 258 2.94 -19.06 35.80
N TYR A 259 4.05 -19.65 36.25
CA TYR A 259 4.42 -19.68 37.65
C TYR A 259 4.86 -18.31 38.21
N GLY A 260 5.18 -17.35 37.36
CA GLY A 260 5.51 -15.99 37.71
C GLY A 260 4.30 -15.07 37.90
N VAL A 261 3.10 -15.62 37.76
CA VAL A 261 1.86 -14.87 37.90
C VAL A 261 1.74 -14.30 39.32
N SER A 262 1.43 -13.00 39.41
CA SER A 262 1.31 -12.29 40.69
C SER A 262 -0.09 -11.75 40.91
N TYR A 263 -0.79 -11.37 39.88
CA TYR A 263 -2.17 -10.93 39.90
C TYR A 263 -2.86 -11.16 38.58
N ILE A 264 -4.18 -11.10 38.56
CA ILE A 264 -4.98 -11.05 37.34
C ILE A 264 -5.58 -9.67 37.20
N ALA A 265 -5.37 -9.02 36.06
CA ALA A 265 -5.96 -7.74 35.76
C ALA A 265 -7.20 -7.92 34.86
N LEU A 266 -8.33 -7.33 35.24
CA LEU A 266 -9.61 -7.37 34.53
C LEU A 266 -9.91 -6.03 33.88
N ALA A 267 -10.53 -6.06 32.72
CA ALA A 267 -11.12 -4.88 32.12
C ALA A 267 -12.29 -4.37 33.00
N PRO A 268 -12.51 -3.04 33.09
CA PRO A 268 -13.65 -2.49 33.81
C PRO A 268 -15.02 -3.01 33.32
N GLU A 269 -15.09 -3.41 32.07
CA GLU A 269 -16.28 -3.96 31.40
C GLU A 269 -16.45 -5.48 31.61
N HIS A 270 -15.46 -6.16 32.20
CA HIS A 270 -15.49 -7.59 32.43
C HIS A 270 -16.70 -8.01 33.28
N LYS A 271 -17.35 -9.14 32.96
CA LYS A 271 -18.55 -9.65 33.63
C LYS A 271 -18.43 -9.72 35.14
N ILE A 272 -17.31 -10.18 35.68
CA ILE A 272 -17.01 -10.23 37.13
C ILE A 272 -17.08 -8.83 37.75
N VAL A 273 -16.46 -7.84 37.10
CA VAL A 273 -16.48 -6.45 37.56
C VAL A 273 -17.91 -5.90 37.58
N GLN A 274 -18.64 -6.14 36.45
CA GLN A 274 -20.02 -5.69 36.34
C GLN A 274 -20.94 -6.33 37.42
N ASN A 275 -20.74 -7.61 37.72
CA ASN A 275 -21.48 -8.30 38.79
C ASN A 275 -21.21 -7.67 40.16
N LEU A 276 -19.96 -7.33 40.47
CA LEU A 276 -19.60 -6.66 41.71
C LEU A 276 -20.21 -5.25 41.82
N LEU A 277 -20.18 -4.50 40.72
CA LEU A 277 -20.80 -3.17 40.62
C LEU A 277 -22.32 -3.22 40.83
N SER A 278 -23.01 -4.14 40.17
CA SER A 278 -24.48 -4.26 40.24
C SER A 278 -24.98 -4.67 41.61
N GLN A 279 -24.15 -5.42 42.37
CA GLN A 279 -24.48 -5.86 43.74
C GLN A 279 -24.01 -4.90 44.81
N ASN A 280 -23.41 -3.74 44.47
CA ASN A 280 -22.83 -2.77 45.41
C ASN A 280 -21.83 -3.39 46.40
N LEU A 281 -21.04 -4.38 45.96
CA LEU A 281 -20.07 -5.06 46.80
C LEU A 281 -18.72 -4.34 46.88
N LEU A 282 -18.53 -3.28 46.11
CA LEU A 282 -17.34 -2.44 46.15
C LEU A 282 -17.62 -1.16 46.94
N ASN A 283 -16.57 -0.62 47.58
CA ASN A 283 -16.72 0.66 48.24
C ASN A 283 -16.95 1.79 47.23
N GLN A 284 -17.56 2.90 47.70
CA GLN A 284 -18.00 3.99 46.80
C GLN A 284 -16.85 4.66 46.07
N ASP A 285 -15.66 4.74 46.68
CA ASP A 285 -14.48 5.33 46.04
C ASP A 285 -14.01 4.47 44.82
N VAL A 286 -13.88 3.14 45.03
CA VAL A 286 -13.53 2.20 43.97
C VAL A 286 -14.59 2.20 42.86
N LEU A 287 -15.88 2.25 43.21
CA LEU A 287 -16.96 2.33 42.21
C LEU A 287 -16.83 3.58 41.33
N ASN A 288 -16.58 4.76 41.94
CA ASN A 288 -16.43 6.00 41.20
C ASN A 288 -15.19 5.97 40.25
N LYS A 289 -14.10 5.41 40.72
CA LYS A 289 -12.86 5.26 39.95
C LYS A 289 -13.01 4.29 38.78
N ILE A 290 -13.67 3.14 38.98
CA ILE A 290 -13.97 2.21 37.87
C ILE A 290 -14.84 2.89 36.80
N LYS A 291 -15.87 3.65 37.22
CA LYS A 291 -16.69 4.41 36.25
C LYS A 291 -15.89 5.48 35.48
N ALA A 292 -14.95 6.14 36.18
CA ALA A 292 -14.05 7.09 35.52
C ALA A 292 -13.20 6.41 34.44
N ILE A 293 -12.65 5.22 34.70
CA ILE A 293 -11.91 4.44 33.72
C ILE A 293 -12.81 4.00 32.56
N GLN A 294 -14.05 3.58 32.84
CA GLN A 294 -15.01 3.18 31.79
C GLN A 294 -15.34 4.33 30.81
N ASN A 295 -15.30 5.56 31.29
CA ASN A 295 -15.57 6.73 30.44
C ASN A 295 -14.35 7.17 29.59
N GLN A 296 -13.16 6.62 29.83
CA GLN A 296 -11.98 6.87 29.02
C GLN A 296 -12.00 6.04 27.74
N SER A 297 -11.54 6.62 26.65
CA SER A 297 -11.32 5.88 25.41
C SER A 297 -10.22 4.82 25.59
N PRO A 298 -10.22 3.74 24.80
CA PRO A 298 -9.17 2.72 24.83
C PRO A 298 -7.75 3.29 24.71
N ARG A 299 -7.60 4.37 23.95
CA ARG A 299 -6.31 5.05 23.75
C ARG A 299 -5.87 5.83 25.01
N GLU A 300 -6.77 6.61 25.60
CA GLU A 300 -6.48 7.31 26.86
C GLU A 300 -6.04 6.34 27.92
N ARG A 301 -6.71 5.17 28.03
CA ARG A 301 -6.33 4.08 28.92
C ARG A 301 -4.93 3.53 28.62
N GLN A 302 -4.54 3.41 27.35
CA GLN A 302 -3.21 2.90 26.99
C GLN A 302 -2.09 3.91 27.23
N SER A 303 -2.35 5.21 27.01
CA SER A 303 -1.37 6.28 27.15
C SER A 303 -1.25 6.85 28.56
N SER A 304 -2.28 6.62 29.41
CA SER A 304 -2.28 7.07 30.78
C SER A 304 -1.38 6.21 31.68
N GLU A 305 -1.00 6.77 32.83
CA GLU A 305 -0.34 6.02 33.88
C GLU A 305 -1.15 4.75 34.25
N LYS A 306 -0.46 3.64 34.54
CA LYS A 306 -1.12 2.38 34.88
C LYS A 306 -1.80 2.47 36.21
N GLU A 307 -3.12 2.34 36.20
CA GLU A 307 -3.96 2.43 37.40
C GLU A 307 -4.90 1.24 37.51
N GLY A 308 -5.19 0.87 38.74
CA GLY A 308 -6.13 -0.19 39.04
C GLY A 308 -6.50 -0.29 40.51
N TYR A 309 -7.48 -1.16 40.78
CA TYR A 309 -8.03 -1.33 42.11
C TYR A 309 -8.24 -2.80 42.47
N PHE A 310 -7.84 -3.21 43.66
CA PHE A 310 -8.09 -4.56 44.14
C PHE A 310 -9.58 -4.80 44.34
N LEU A 311 -10.08 -5.92 43.82
CA LEU A 311 -11.52 -6.23 43.86
C LEU A 311 -11.95 -7.01 45.10
N GLY A 312 -11.02 -7.36 46.02
CA GLY A 312 -11.33 -8.17 47.20
C GLY A 312 -11.72 -9.60 46.91
N ILE A 313 -11.29 -10.14 45.75
CA ILE A 313 -11.55 -11.50 45.31
C ILE A 313 -10.28 -12.16 44.77
N TYR A 314 -10.26 -13.51 44.72
CA TYR A 314 -9.10 -14.30 44.35
C TYR A 314 -9.46 -15.43 43.37
N ALA A 315 -8.55 -15.70 42.42
CA ALA A 315 -8.53 -16.93 41.65
C ALA A 315 -7.51 -17.93 42.20
N ILE A 316 -7.63 -19.19 41.83
CA ILE A 316 -6.72 -20.26 42.21
C ILE A 316 -5.80 -20.57 41.05
N HIS A 317 -4.49 -20.54 41.26
CA HIS A 317 -3.50 -20.89 40.25
C HIS A 317 -3.65 -22.38 39.85
N PRO A 318 -3.81 -22.71 38.57
CA PRO A 318 -4.25 -24.03 38.14
C PRO A 318 -3.20 -25.15 38.36
N LEU A 319 -1.93 -24.81 38.54
CA LEU A 319 -0.85 -25.74 38.76
C LEU A 319 -0.32 -25.74 40.20
N SER A 320 -0.14 -24.56 40.81
CA SER A 320 0.41 -24.47 42.19
C SER A 320 -0.66 -24.45 43.31
N GLY A 321 -1.91 -24.15 42.98
CA GLY A 321 -2.98 -24.00 43.99
C GLY A 321 -2.94 -22.69 44.78
N GLU A 322 -2.01 -21.81 44.51
CA GLU A 322 -1.90 -20.52 45.20
C GLU A 322 -3.07 -19.58 44.86
N LYS A 323 -3.47 -18.74 45.82
CA LYS A 323 -4.45 -17.68 45.58
C LYS A 323 -3.81 -16.49 44.84
N ILE A 324 -4.43 -16.08 43.73
CA ILE A 324 -4.01 -14.95 42.91
C ILE A 324 -5.06 -13.81 43.07
N PRO A 325 -4.67 -12.61 43.50
CA PRO A 325 -5.58 -11.49 43.63
C PRO A 325 -6.08 -10.96 42.29
N LEU A 326 -7.37 -10.59 42.24
CA LEU A 326 -7.98 -9.98 41.03
C LEU A 326 -8.05 -8.46 41.19
N TRP A 327 -7.58 -7.77 40.18
CA TRP A 327 -7.58 -6.32 40.09
C TRP A 327 -8.37 -5.86 38.86
N VAL A 328 -9.06 -4.75 38.94
CA VAL A 328 -9.50 -4.01 37.76
C VAL A 328 -8.39 -3.05 37.37
N ALA A 329 -8.06 -2.97 36.07
CA ALA A 329 -6.98 -2.13 35.58
C ALA A 329 -7.35 -1.40 34.27
N ASN A 330 -6.88 -0.14 34.16
CA ASN A 330 -7.19 0.72 33.02
C ASN A 330 -6.57 0.25 31.69
N PHE A 331 -5.50 -0.50 31.73
CA PHE A 331 -4.78 -0.99 30.56
C PHE A 331 -5.31 -2.32 29.97
N VAL A 332 -6.33 -2.92 30.59
CA VAL A 332 -6.99 -4.13 30.09
C VAL A 332 -8.23 -3.73 29.31
N LEU A 333 -8.33 -4.23 28.07
CA LEU A 333 -9.44 -3.97 27.16
C LEU A 333 -10.29 -5.23 27.01
N VAL A 334 -11.61 -5.10 27.11
CA VAL A 334 -12.57 -6.22 27.00
C VAL A 334 -12.58 -6.85 25.61
N ASP A 335 -12.26 -6.05 24.60
CA ASP A 335 -12.30 -6.50 23.20
C ASP A 335 -11.02 -7.25 22.76
N TYR A 336 -10.04 -7.45 23.65
CA TYR A 336 -8.83 -8.21 23.35
C TYR A 336 -8.73 -9.42 24.28
N GLY A 337 -8.83 -10.60 23.70
CA GLY A 337 -8.87 -11.86 24.44
C GLY A 337 -10.15 -12.00 25.29
N SER A 338 -10.00 -12.48 26.53
CA SER A 338 -11.10 -12.68 27.50
C SER A 338 -11.47 -11.42 28.31
N GLY A 339 -10.79 -10.30 28.10
CA GLY A 339 -10.90 -9.14 29.00
C GLY A 339 -10.23 -9.33 30.34
N ALA A 340 -9.41 -10.40 30.50
CA ALA A 340 -8.62 -10.71 31.66
C ALA A 340 -7.17 -11.01 31.25
N VAL A 341 -6.21 -10.45 31.97
CA VAL A 341 -4.78 -10.59 31.70
C VAL A 341 -4.08 -11.23 32.87
N MET A 342 -3.34 -12.29 32.62
CA MET A 342 -2.41 -12.90 33.54
C MET A 342 -1.16 -12.01 33.64
N ALA A 343 -0.98 -11.35 34.76
CA ALA A 343 0.12 -10.43 34.98
C ALA A 343 1.36 -11.11 35.55
N VAL A 344 2.49 -10.89 34.87
CA VAL A 344 3.79 -11.51 35.21
C VAL A 344 4.86 -10.43 35.35
N PRO A 345 4.91 -9.70 36.46
CA PRO A 345 5.74 -8.50 36.60
C PRO A 345 7.23 -8.68 36.34
N ALA A 346 7.79 -9.87 36.64
CA ALA A 346 9.21 -10.11 36.39
C ALA A 346 9.57 -10.18 34.88
N HIS A 347 8.56 -10.35 33.99
CA HIS A 347 8.76 -10.64 32.54
C HIS A 347 7.92 -9.80 31.58
N ASP A 348 7.26 -8.73 32.09
CA ASP A 348 6.48 -7.77 31.32
C ASP A 348 6.63 -6.36 31.93
N GLU A 349 7.01 -5.38 31.12
CA GLU A 349 7.28 -4.00 31.58
C GLU A 349 6.05 -3.34 32.20
N ARG A 350 4.89 -3.48 31.54
CA ARG A 350 3.62 -2.93 31.98
C ARG A 350 3.20 -3.52 33.34
N ASP A 351 3.32 -4.85 33.47
CA ASP A 351 2.96 -5.56 34.68
C ASP A 351 3.94 -5.25 35.81
N PHE A 352 5.22 -5.00 35.49
CA PHE A 352 6.24 -4.58 36.46
C PHE A 352 5.97 -3.18 37.01
N GLU A 353 5.64 -2.21 36.15
CA GLU A 353 5.28 -0.85 36.56
C GLU A 353 4.10 -0.87 37.52
N PHE A 354 3.04 -1.62 37.15
CA PHE A 354 1.85 -1.76 37.96
C PHE A 354 2.15 -2.45 39.32
N ALA A 355 2.88 -3.55 39.31
CA ALA A 355 3.22 -4.29 40.51
C ALA A 355 4.09 -3.45 41.48
N THR A 356 5.01 -2.66 40.94
CA THR A 356 5.85 -1.75 41.71
C THR A 356 5.00 -0.64 42.34
N LYS A 357 4.09 -0.02 41.62
CA LYS A 357 3.19 1.02 42.08
C LYS A 357 2.30 0.54 43.24
N TYR A 358 1.78 -0.68 43.14
CA TYR A 358 0.85 -1.24 44.13
C TYR A 358 1.51 -2.20 45.12
N ASN A 359 2.86 -2.28 45.14
CA ASN A 359 3.66 -3.10 46.03
C ASN A 359 3.25 -4.60 45.99
N LEU A 360 2.99 -5.11 44.77
CA LEU A 360 2.64 -6.50 44.53
C LEU A 360 3.89 -7.37 44.42
N THR A 361 3.75 -8.68 44.69
CA THR A 361 4.87 -9.62 44.60
C THR A 361 5.38 -9.73 43.16
N ILE A 362 6.70 -9.70 42.99
CA ILE A 362 7.38 -9.91 41.73
C ILE A 362 8.10 -11.27 41.76
N LYS A 363 7.60 -12.25 40.96
CA LYS A 363 8.12 -13.62 40.96
C LYS A 363 8.93 -13.84 39.67
N GLN A 364 10.26 -13.96 39.81
CA GLN A 364 11.12 -14.29 38.65
C GLN A 364 11.06 -15.78 38.35
N VAL A 365 10.79 -16.16 37.10
CA VAL A 365 10.70 -17.56 36.65
C VAL A 365 11.57 -17.86 35.43
N ILE A 366 12.30 -16.88 34.91
CA ILE A 366 13.34 -17.08 33.91
C ILE A 366 14.67 -16.65 34.53
N GLN A 367 15.68 -17.51 34.42
CA GLN A 367 17.02 -17.22 34.90
C GLN A 367 17.65 -16.08 34.10
N THR A 368 18.05 -15.01 34.76
CA THR A 368 18.76 -13.86 34.17
C THR A 368 19.70 -13.23 35.20
N GLN A 369 20.76 -12.58 34.69
CA GLN A 369 21.63 -11.68 35.47
C GLN A 369 21.29 -10.20 35.21
N GLU A 370 20.34 -9.92 34.30
CA GLU A 370 19.87 -8.58 34.00
C GLU A 370 18.88 -8.09 35.06
N ASN A 371 18.70 -6.77 35.14
CA ASN A 371 17.67 -6.17 35.97
C ASN A 371 16.25 -6.55 35.50
N LEU A 372 15.35 -6.71 36.46
CA LEU A 372 13.92 -6.91 36.13
C LEU A 372 13.27 -5.59 35.68
N PRO A 373 12.30 -5.64 34.75
CA PRO A 373 11.72 -6.84 34.16
C PRO A 373 12.55 -7.41 33.02
N TYR A 374 12.72 -8.71 32.97
CA TYR A 374 13.38 -9.42 31.90
C TYR A 374 12.34 -9.87 30.86
N THR A 375 12.23 -9.15 29.77
CA THR A 375 11.17 -9.29 28.76
C THR A 375 11.52 -10.25 27.60
N GLN A 376 12.77 -10.71 27.55
CA GLN A 376 13.22 -11.64 26.50
C GLN A 376 12.47 -12.97 26.56
N LYS A 377 12.25 -13.59 25.39
CA LYS A 377 11.56 -14.88 25.27
C LYS A 377 12.51 -16.08 25.26
N SER A 378 13.70 -15.91 25.78
CA SER A 378 14.78 -16.90 25.83
C SER A 378 15.34 -17.01 27.24
N GLY A 379 15.92 -18.15 27.57
CA GLY A 379 16.47 -18.45 28.87
C GLY A 379 15.93 -19.76 29.44
N LYS A 380 16.45 -20.16 30.59
CA LYS A 380 15.99 -21.35 31.30
C LYS A 380 15.03 -20.98 32.43
N LEU A 381 14.02 -21.82 32.61
CA LEU A 381 13.04 -21.64 33.69
C LEU A 381 13.67 -21.96 35.05
N ILE A 382 13.23 -21.20 36.05
CA ILE A 382 13.50 -21.39 37.47
C ILE A 382 12.19 -21.18 38.24
N HIS A 383 12.07 -21.74 39.45
CA HIS A 383 10.87 -21.66 40.33
C HIS A 383 9.56 -22.06 39.61
N SER A 384 9.66 -22.98 38.63
CA SER A 384 8.57 -23.46 37.80
C SER A 384 8.32 -24.96 37.94
N GLN A 385 8.68 -25.55 39.12
CA GLN A 385 8.47 -26.93 39.48
C GLN A 385 9.10 -27.92 38.45
N GLU A 386 8.29 -28.81 37.84
CA GLU A 386 8.74 -29.80 36.86
C GLU A 386 9.27 -29.20 35.54
N PHE A 387 9.10 -27.91 35.34
CA PHE A 387 9.58 -27.20 34.15
C PHE A 387 10.91 -26.46 34.35
N ASP A 388 11.48 -26.56 35.59
CA ASP A 388 12.78 -25.95 35.89
C ASP A 388 13.87 -26.49 34.95
N ASN A 389 14.81 -25.62 34.57
CA ASN A 389 15.92 -25.84 33.64
C ASN A 389 15.52 -26.08 32.18
N LEU A 390 14.24 -26.13 31.82
CA LEU A 390 13.81 -26.16 30.40
C LEU A 390 14.04 -24.78 29.75
N ASP A 391 14.31 -24.79 28.46
CA ASP A 391 14.26 -23.57 27.64
C ASP A 391 12.83 -23.03 27.56
N CYS A 392 12.68 -21.68 27.52
CA CYS A 392 11.38 -21.03 27.47
C CYS A 392 10.43 -21.58 26.39
N ASN A 393 10.95 -21.90 25.19
CA ASN A 393 10.12 -22.42 24.10
C ASN A 393 9.68 -23.86 24.37
N GLU A 394 10.58 -24.69 24.88
CA GLU A 394 10.28 -26.09 25.27
C GLU A 394 9.27 -26.11 26.41
N ALA A 395 9.48 -25.29 27.45
CA ALA A 395 8.58 -25.17 28.59
C ALA A 395 7.18 -24.72 28.14
N ARG A 396 7.09 -23.73 27.25
CA ARG A 396 5.81 -23.23 26.71
C ARG A 396 5.01 -24.36 26.08
N LEU A 397 5.63 -25.17 25.22
CA LEU A 397 4.95 -26.27 24.55
C LEU A 397 4.51 -27.36 25.54
N LYS A 398 5.36 -27.71 26.51
CA LYS A 398 5.04 -28.73 27.53
C LYS A 398 3.92 -28.28 28.46
N ILE A 399 3.93 -27.00 28.88
CA ILE A 399 2.86 -26.41 29.71
C ILE A 399 1.53 -26.42 28.97
N ILE A 400 1.50 -25.98 27.68
CA ILE A 400 0.31 -26.03 26.87
C ILE A 400 -0.23 -27.45 26.78
N SER A 401 0.64 -28.44 26.45
CA SER A 401 0.23 -29.83 26.35
C SER A 401 -0.29 -30.39 27.70
N GLN A 402 0.25 -29.98 28.83
CA GLN A 402 -0.23 -30.37 30.15
C GLN A 402 -1.65 -29.81 30.42
N PHE A 403 -1.91 -28.54 30.03
CA PHE A 403 -3.25 -27.94 30.18
C PHE A 403 -4.29 -28.65 29.30
N GLU A 404 -3.91 -29.02 28.07
CA GLU A 404 -4.76 -29.77 27.15
C GLU A 404 -5.05 -31.17 27.70
N ALA A 405 -4.03 -31.87 28.21
CA ALA A 405 -4.19 -33.19 28.79
C ALA A 405 -5.07 -33.20 30.05
N LYS A 406 -5.04 -32.13 30.85
CA LYS A 406 -5.88 -31.95 32.04
C LYS A 406 -7.28 -31.38 31.73
N ASN A 407 -7.59 -31.08 30.46
CA ASN A 407 -8.82 -30.39 30.02
C ASN A 407 -9.12 -29.07 30.77
N ILE A 408 -8.09 -28.31 31.16
CA ILE A 408 -8.22 -27.02 31.85
C ILE A 408 -7.80 -25.84 30.97
N GLY A 409 -7.32 -26.10 29.77
CA GLY A 409 -6.94 -25.10 28.78
C GLY A 409 -6.73 -25.71 27.40
N LYS A 410 -6.55 -24.88 26.42
CA LYS A 410 -6.33 -25.26 25.01
C LYS A 410 -5.39 -24.29 24.33
N ARG A 411 -4.68 -24.75 23.34
CA ARG A 411 -3.96 -23.87 22.40
C ARG A 411 -4.97 -23.11 21.57
N VAL A 412 -4.77 -21.80 21.44
CA VAL A 412 -5.58 -20.93 20.58
C VAL A 412 -4.71 -20.00 19.75
N VAL A 413 -5.24 -19.65 18.60
CA VAL A 413 -4.67 -18.63 17.72
C VAL A 413 -5.60 -17.44 17.73
N ASN A 414 -5.10 -16.30 18.12
CA ASN A 414 -5.83 -15.04 18.14
C ASN A 414 -5.21 -14.05 17.14
N PHE A 415 -6.03 -13.18 16.59
CA PHE A 415 -5.63 -12.11 15.69
C PHE A 415 -5.99 -10.74 16.29
N LYS A 416 -5.14 -9.73 16.05
CA LYS A 416 -5.45 -8.36 16.45
C LYS A 416 -6.49 -7.72 15.53
N ILE A 417 -6.45 -8.10 14.23
CA ILE A 417 -7.41 -7.60 13.25
C ILE A 417 -8.84 -7.88 13.72
N ARG A 418 -9.71 -6.94 13.49
CA ARG A 418 -11.14 -7.04 13.83
C ARG A 418 -11.98 -6.97 12.58
N ASP A 419 -13.22 -7.46 12.69
CA ASP A 419 -14.18 -7.36 11.60
C ASP A 419 -14.45 -5.91 11.23
N TRP A 420 -14.51 -5.67 9.95
CA TRP A 420 -14.63 -4.35 9.35
C TRP A 420 -16.06 -3.85 9.39
N GLY A 421 -16.33 -2.78 10.14
CA GLY A 421 -17.64 -2.13 10.19
C GLY A 421 -17.86 -1.25 8.97
N VAL A 422 -18.85 -1.59 8.16
CA VAL A 422 -19.10 -0.95 6.86
C VAL A 422 -20.29 0.01 6.85
N SER A 423 -21.08 0.10 7.91
CA SER A 423 -22.20 1.02 8.02
C SER A 423 -21.77 2.46 8.19
N ARG A 424 -22.31 3.38 7.40
CA ARG A 424 -22.11 4.83 7.51
C ARG A 424 -23.44 5.55 7.51
N GLN A 425 -23.64 6.45 8.47
CA GLN A 425 -24.87 7.25 8.64
C GLN A 425 -24.79 8.50 7.77
N ARG A 426 -24.59 8.30 6.47
CA ARG A 426 -24.37 9.37 5.50
C ARG A 426 -25.25 9.18 4.27
N TYR A 427 -25.52 10.28 3.57
CA TYR A 427 -26.30 10.26 2.34
C TYR A 427 -25.46 9.80 1.14
N TRP A 428 -24.27 10.42 0.93
CA TRP A 428 -23.48 10.19 -0.28
C TRP A 428 -22.60 8.94 -0.15
N GLY A 429 -23.20 7.80 -0.42
CA GLY A 429 -22.59 6.47 -0.39
C GLY A 429 -23.51 5.43 -1.03
N ALA A 430 -23.00 4.24 -1.32
CA ALA A 430 -23.83 3.16 -1.85
C ALA A 430 -24.80 2.66 -0.77
N PRO A 431 -26.15 2.68 -0.99
CA PRO A 431 -27.10 2.20 -0.01
C PRO A 431 -26.89 0.71 0.30
N ILE A 432 -26.94 0.35 1.58
CA ILE A 432 -26.86 -1.05 2.00
C ILE A 432 -28.14 -1.78 1.55
N PRO A 433 -28.03 -2.88 0.75
CA PRO A 433 -29.18 -3.50 0.07
C PRO A 433 -29.98 -4.43 0.99
N MET A 434 -30.29 -3.96 2.20
CA MET A 434 -31.01 -4.74 3.21
C MET A 434 -32.38 -4.10 3.54
N ILE A 435 -33.31 -4.94 3.92
CA ILE A 435 -34.70 -4.56 4.24
C ILE A 435 -35.00 -4.98 5.68
N LYS A 436 -35.46 -4.04 6.48
CA LYS A 436 -35.93 -4.25 7.87
C LYS A 436 -37.44 -4.54 7.87
N CYS A 437 -37.80 -5.77 8.12
CA CYS A 437 -39.19 -6.24 8.19
C CYS A 437 -39.56 -6.66 9.62
N GLN A 438 -40.67 -6.16 10.14
CA GLN A 438 -41.12 -6.54 11.49
C GLN A 438 -41.37 -8.04 11.66
N SER A 439 -41.81 -8.71 10.58
CA SER A 439 -42.15 -10.16 10.63
C SER A 439 -40.98 -11.05 10.29
N CYS A 440 -40.04 -10.60 9.42
CA CYS A 440 -38.93 -11.42 8.88
C CYS A 440 -37.57 -11.05 9.43
N GLY A 441 -37.46 -9.94 10.20
CA GLY A 441 -36.19 -9.39 10.61
C GLY A 441 -35.46 -8.68 9.45
N ILE A 442 -34.14 -8.76 9.43
CA ILE A 442 -33.33 -8.20 8.36
C ILE A 442 -33.26 -9.22 7.23
N VAL A 443 -33.62 -8.79 6.03
CA VAL A 443 -33.64 -9.62 4.81
C VAL A 443 -32.95 -8.88 3.66
N PRO A 444 -32.21 -9.56 2.77
CA PRO A 444 -31.61 -8.93 1.60
C PRO A 444 -32.68 -8.52 0.58
N GLN A 445 -32.41 -7.47 -0.18
CA GLN A 445 -33.17 -7.14 -1.37
C GLN A 445 -32.98 -8.20 -2.44
N LYS A 446 -33.97 -8.40 -3.32
CA LYS A 446 -33.83 -9.28 -4.48
C LYS A 446 -32.86 -8.69 -5.49
N LEU A 447 -32.03 -9.53 -6.10
CA LEU A 447 -31.03 -9.09 -7.09
C LEU A 447 -31.64 -8.39 -8.30
N GLU A 448 -32.83 -8.81 -8.71
CA GLU A 448 -33.59 -8.21 -9.81
C GLU A 448 -34.04 -6.75 -9.57
N ASN A 449 -34.07 -6.34 -8.31
CA ASN A 449 -34.46 -4.99 -7.88
C ASN A 449 -33.26 -4.07 -7.61
N LEU A 450 -32.03 -4.51 -7.93
CA LEU A 450 -30.84 -3.70 -7.81
C LEU A 450 -30.63 -2.84 -9.07
N PRO A 451 -30.04 -1.65 -8.95
CA PRO A 451 -29.54 -1.05 -7.70
C PRO A 451 -30.63 -0.36 -6.86
N ILE A 452 -30.44 -0.37 -5.54
CA ILE A 452 -31.10 0.63 -4.68
C ILE A 452 -30.32 1.93 -4.85
N THR A 453 -30.96 2.95 -5.40
CA THR A 453 -30.35 4.26 -5.66
C THR A 453 -30.71 5.29 -4.59
N LEU A 454 -29.90 6.33 -4.48
CA LEU A 454 -30.13 7.48 -3.61
C LEU A 454 -31.30 8.34 -4.16
N PRO A 455 -32.17 8.89 -3.29
CA PRO A 455 -33.15 9.91 -3.71
C PRO A 455 -32.42 11.23 -4.02
N GLU A 456 -32.86 11.93 -5.05
CA GLU A 456 -32.26 13.24 -5.42
C GLU A 456 -32.95 14.43 -4.70
N ASP A 457 -34.17 14.23 -4.18
CA ASP A 457 -34.99 15.22 -3.46
C ASP A 457 -34.68 15.29 -1.95
N VAL A 458 -33.43 15.13 -1.57
CA VAL A 458 -32.98 15.09 -0.18
C VAL A 458 -32.44 16.45 0.27
N GLN A 459 -32.76 16.84 1.51
CA GLN A 459 -32.14 17.98 2.16
C GLN A 459 -30.95 17.56 3.02
N ILE A 460 -29.77 18.01 2.67
CA ILE A 460 -28.53 17.68 3.36
C ILE A 460 -28.17 18.85 4.27
N THR A 461 -28.53 18.70 5.54
CA THR A 461 -28.33 19.76 6.55
C THR A 461 -27.04 19.58 7.35
N GLY A 462 -26.38 18.42 7.24
CA GLY A 462 -25.24 18.04 8.09
C GLY A 462 -25.65 17.47 9.44
N GLU A 463 -26.94 17.39 9.75
CA GLU A 463 -27.47 16.86 10.99
C GLU A 463 -28.12 15.47 10.80
N GLY A 464 -27.53 14.43 11.35
CA GLY A 464 -28.03 13.05 11.31
C GLY A 464 -28.05 12.47 9.90
N ASN A 465 -28.67 11.27 9.75
CA ASN A 465 -28.73 10.58 8.46
C ASN A 465 -29.87 11.11 7.60
N PRO A 466 -29.64 11.79 6.45
CA PRO A 466 -30.68 12.32 5.60
C PRO A 466 -31.61 11.26 5.00
N LEU A 467 -31.11 10.04 4.76
CA LEU A 467 -31.91 8.92 4.24
C LEU A 467 -32.93 8.43 5.27
N ASP A 468 -32.58 8.43 6.55
CA ASP A 468 -33.49 8.05 7.62
C ASP A 468 -34.61 9.08 7.81
N LYS A 469 -34.30 10.35 7.58
CA LYS A 469 -35.25 11.46 7.65
C LYS A 469 -36.15 11.58 6.38
N HIS A 470 -35.80 10.89 5.29
CA HIS A 470 -36.53 11.02 4.02
C HIS A 470 -37.95 10.45 4.15
N PRO A 471 -39.00 11.19 3.72
CA PRO A 471 -40.41 10.83 4.03
C PRO A 471 -40.87 9.53 3.38
N THR A 472 -40.37 9.19 2.19
CA THR A 472 -40.90 8.07 1.38
C THR A 472 -39.83 7.07 0.96
N TRP A 473 -38.59 7.46 0.75
CA TRP A 473 -37.52 6.62 0.15
C TRP A 473 -37.29 5.30 0.89
N LYS A 474 -37.37 5.32 2.22
CA LYS A 474 -37.14 4.12 3.04
C LYS A 474 -38.30 3.11 2.98
N ASN A 475 -39.52 3.55 2.60
CA ASN A 475 -40.66 2.66 2.60
C ASN A 475 -40.60 1.67 1.43
N CYS A 476 -40.85 0.41 1.71
CA CYS A 476 -40.82 -0.64 0.69
C CYS A 476 -41.70 -1.83 1.11
N ILE A 477 -41.78 -2.81 0.23
CA ILE A 477 -42.44 -4.11 0.52
C ILE A 477 -41.32 -5.13 0.81
N CYS A 478 -41.55 -5.92 1.84
CA CYS A 478 -40.60 -6.99 2.21
C CYS A 478 -40.50 -8.02 1.08
N PRO A 479 -39.31 -8.31 0.56
CA PRO A 479 -39.15 -9.26 -0.54
C PRO A 479 -39.47 -10.71 -0.16
N LYS A 480 -39.52 -11.02 1.16
CA LYS A 480 -39.79 -12.37 1.68
C LYS A 480 -41.29 -12.63 1.97
N CYS A 481 -42.00 -11.68 2.60
CA CYS A 481 -43.36 -11.91 3.06
C CYS A 481 -44.41 -10.99 2.42
N GLY A 482 -44.02 -10.02 1.59
CA GLY A 482 -44.95 -9.11 0.91
C GLY A 482 -45.57 -8.03 1.79
N LYS A 483 -45.20 -7.91 3.07
CA LYS A 483 -45.74 -6.88 3.98
C LYS A 483 -44.91 -5.59 3.87
N GLU A 484 -45.47 -4.49 4.39
CA GLU A 484 -44.75 -3.22 4.54
C GLU A 484 -43.46 -3.43 5.35
N ALA A 485 -42.37 -2.78 4.90
CA ALA A 485 -41.04 -2.87 5.46
C ALA A 485 -40.28 -1.58 5.18
N GLN A 486 -39.06 -1.49 5.69
CA GLN A 486 -38.20 -0.33 5.47
C GLN A 486 -36.85 -0.77 4.90
N LYS A 487 -36.35 -0.02 3.92
CA LYS A 487 -34.94 -0.14 3.48
C LYS A 487 -33.97 0.29 4.60
N GLU A 488 -32.82 -0.32 4.60
CA GLU A 488 -31.71 0.19 5.41
C GLU A 488 -31.36 1.62 4.97
N SER A 489 -31.16 2.51 5.95
CA SER A 489 -30.80 3.91 5.70
C SER A 489 -29.31 4.18 5.75
N ASP A 490 -28.51 3.24 6.27
CA ASP A 490 -27.06 3.35 6.23
C ASP A 490 -26.53 3.10 4.83
N THR A 491 -25.40 3.75 4.51
CA THR A 491 -24.65 3.54 3.29
C THR A 491 -23.35 2.81 3.58
N LEU A 492 -22.72 2.26 2.55
CA LEU A 492 -21.45 1.56 2.67
C LEU A 492 -20.28 2.51 2.92
N ASP A 493 -19.26 2.02 3.59
CA ASP A 493 -17.94 2.63 3.67
C ASP A 493 -17.31 2.72 2.27
N THR A 494 -16.72 3.86 1.93
CA THR A 494 -16.09 4.09 0.62
C THR A 494 -15.00 3.07 0.27
N PHE A 495 -14.35 2.45 1.27
CA PHE A 495 -13.39 1.38 1.01
C PHE A 495 -14.04 0.08 0.51
N PHE A 496 -15.33 -0.11 0.72
CA PHE A 496 -16.05 -1.24 0.12
C PHE A 496 -16.05 -1.12 -1.41
N GLU A 497 -16.32 0.07 -1.92
CA GLU A 497 -16.32 0.40 -3.34
C GLU A 497 -14.95 0.24 -3.98
N SER A 498 -13.91 0.77 -3.34
CA SER A 498 -12.54 0.69 -3.85
C SER A 498 -11.90 -0.69 -3.71
N SER A 499 -12.55 -1.65 -3.04
CA SER A 499 -11.99 -2.98 -2.80
C SER A 499 -12.12 -3.96 -3.97
N TRP A 500 -12.82 -3.60 -5.06
CA TRP A 500 -13.03 -4.49 -6.21
C TRP A 500 -12.93 -3.81 -7.59
N TYR A 501 -12.72 -2.51 -7.65
CA TYR A 501 -12.68 -1.72 -8.90
C TYR A 501 -11.63 -2.24 -9.91
N PHE A 502 -10.52 -2.76 -9.42
CA PHE A 502 -9.47 -3.37 -10.26
C PHE A 502 -10.00 -4.61 -11.02
N ALA A 503 -10.86 -5.40 -10.41
CA ALA A 503 -11.51 -6.52 -11.07
C ALA A 503 -12.57 -6.02 -12.09
N ARG A 504 -13.30 -4.93 -11.75
CA ARG A 504 -14.25 -4.31 -12.69
C ARG A 504 -13.55 -3.79 -13.94
N PHE A 505 -12.42 -3.16 -13.82
CA PHE A 505 -11.61 -2.73 -14.97
C PHE A 505 -11.09 -3.91 -15.80
N ALA A 506 -10.77 -5.03 -15.17
CA ALA A 506 -10.35 -6.25 -15.85
C ALA A 506 -11.48 -6.93 -16.63
N SER A 507 -12.72 -6.64 -16.30
CA SER A 507 -13.90 -7.16 -17.01
C SER A 507 -14.09 -6.47 -18.36
N ASP A 508 -14.56 -7.18 -19.34
CA ASP A 508 -14.90 -6.61 -20.67
C ASP A 508 -16.03 -5.60 -20.52
N GLU A 509 -15.78 -4.33 -20.90
CA GLU A 509 -16.73 -3.24 -20.79
C GLU A 509 -18.03 -3.48 -21.59
N LYS A 510 -17.98 -4.29 -22.65
CA LYS A 510 -19.16 -4.69 -23.43
C LYS A 510 -20.16 -5.49 -22.60
N THR A 511 -19.71 -6.15 -21.54
CA THR A 511 -20.52 -6.98 -20.64
C THR A 511 -20.98 -6.24 -19.38
N TRP A 512 -20.56 -5.02 -19.17
CA TRP A 512 -20.77 -4.28 -17.92
C TRP A 512 -22.24 -4.10 -17.54
N GLN A 513 -23.14 -4.02 -18.52
CA GLN A 513 -24.59 -3.90 -18.26
C GLN A 513 -25.20 -5.19 -17.67
N GLU A 514 -24.62 -6.34 -18.01
CA GLU A 514 -25.19 -7.65 -17.72
C GLU A 514 -24.50 -8.34 -16.54
N LYS A 515 -23.19 -8.18 -16.42
CA LYS A 515 -22.34 -8.92 -15.48
C LYS A 515 -21.52 -8.01 -14.60
N ALA A 516 -21.32 -8.42 -13.35
CA ALA A 516 -20.33 -7.81 -12.47
C ALA A 516 -18.94 -7.95 -13.06
N LEU A 517 -18.57 -9.17 -13.41
CA LEU A 517 -17.26 -9.56 -13.94
C LEU A 517 -17.43 -10.55 -15.10
N ASP A 518 -16.73 -10.33 -16.20
CA ASP A 518 -16.64 -11.28 -17.29
C ASP A 518 -15.52 -12.29 -17.05
N GLU A 519 -15.85 -13.55 -16.89
CA GLU A 519 -14.93 -14.60 -16.48
C GLU A 519 -13.68 -14.70 -17.38
N LYS A 520 -13.86 -14.62 -18.70
CA LYS A 520 -12.75 -14.75 -19.66
C LYS A 520 -11.78 -13.56 -19.59
N SER A 521 -12.35 -12.36 -19.59
CA SER A 521 -11.56 -11.13 -19.54
C SER A 521 -10.82 -11.00 -18.19
N VAL A 522 -11.52 -11.26 -17.09
CA VAL A 522 -10.93 -11.21 -15.75
C VAL A 522 -9.84 -12.27 -15.60
N LYS A 523 -10.05 -13.49 -16.06
CA LYS A 523 -9.03 -14.55 -16.03
C LYS A 523 -7.78 -14.18 -16.80
N TYR A 524 -7.92 -13.46 -17.90
CA TYR A 524 -6.78 -12.98 -18.71
C TYR A 524 -6.03 -11.84 -18.04
N TRP A 525 -6.75 -10.81 -17.52
CA TRP A 525 -6.13 -9.60 -16.99
C TRP A 525 -5.62 -9.73 -15.57
N MET A 526 -6.35 -10.43 -14.68
CA MET A 526 -5.98 -10.53 -13.26
C MET A 526 -4.80 -11.49 -13.02
N SER A 527 -3.95 -11.24 -12.03
CA SER A 527 -3.87 -10.07 -11.16
C SER A 527 -3.32 -8.85 -11.87
N VAL A 528 -3.46 -7.67 -11.26
CA VAL A 528 -2.78 -6.46 -11.73
C VAL A 528 -1.27 -6.68 -11.68
N ASP A 529 -0.58 -6.53 -12.82
CA ASP A 529 0.87 -6.80 -12.90
C ASP A 529 1.72 -5.75 -12.17
N GLN A 530 1.30 -4.49 -12.22
CA GLN A 530 1.95 -3.41 -11.49
C GLN A 530 0.89 -2.46 -10.92
N TYR A 531 0.81 -2.39 -9.60
CA TYR A 531 -0.03 -1.46 -8.87
C TYR A 531 0.80 -0.32 -8.29
N ILE A 532 0.27 0.91 -8.35
CA ILE A 532 1.00 2.13 -7.95
C ILE A 532 0.09 2.98 -7.07
N GLY A 533 0.56 3.36 -5.88
CA GLY A 533 -0.22 4.21 -4.98
C GLY A 533 0.54 4.63 -3.72
N GLY A 534 -0.15 5.27 -2.79
CA GLY A 534 0.42 5.75 -1.54
C GLY A 534 0.58 4.65 -0.50
N ILE A 535 1.63 4.74 0.32
CA ILE A 535 1.89 3.78 1.42
C ILE A 535 0.85 3.88 2.53
N GLU A 536 0.18 5.03 2.67
CA GLU A 536 -0.89 5.26 3.63
C GLU A 536 -2.04 4.25 3.53
N HIS A 537 -2.18 3.61 2.37
CA HIS A 537 -3.20 2.59 2.12
C HIS A 537 -2.79 1.17 2.54
N ALA A 538 -1.62 0.98 3.14
CA ALA A 538 -1.07 -0.35 3.48
C ALA A 538 -2.04 -1.22 4.31
N ILE A 539 -2.66 -0.66 5.35
CA ILE A 539 -3.59 -1.35 6.25
C ILE A 539 -5.07 -0.96 6.02
N LEU A 540 -5.33 -0.12 5.00
CA LEU A 540 -6.65 0.31 4.55
C LEU A 540 -7.01 -0.40 3.24
N HIS A 541 -7.07 0.35 2.14
CA HIS A 541 -7.45 -0.14 0.82
C HIS A 541 -6.72 -1.42 0.40
N LEU A 542 -5.38 -1.51 0.57
CA LEU A 542 -4.61 -2.69 0.15
C LEU A 542 -5.03 -3.96 0.90
N LEU A 543 -5.29 -3.85 2.20
CA LEU A 543 -5.72 -4.98 3.01
C LEU A 543 -7.14 -5.40 2.65
N TYR A 544 -8.05 -4.44 2.47
CA TYR A 544 -9.43 -4.71 2.07
C TYR A 544 -9.53 -5.27 0.66
N ALA A 545 -8.72 -4.77 -0.29
CA ALA A 545 -8.65 -5.32 -1.65
C ALA A 545 -8.18 -6.78 -1.66
N ARG A 546 -7.21 -7.15 -0.82
CA ARG A 546 -6.76 -8.53 -0.64
C ARG A 546 -7.87 -9.42 -0.08
N PHE A 547 -8.59 -8.93 0.91
CA PHE A 547 -9.76 -9.64 1.44
C PHE A 547 -10.84 -9.83 0.37
N PHE A 548 -11.22 -8.77 -0.35
CA PHE A 548 -12.24 -8.84 -1.41
C PHE A 548 -11.85 -9.82 -2.51
N GLN A 549 -10.58 -9.82 -2.92
CA GLN A 549 -10.05 -10.78 -3.89
C GLN A 549 -10.35 -12.22 -3.46
N LYS A 550 -10.06 -12.56 -2.19
CA LYS A 550 -10.31 -13.90 -1.63
C LYS A 550 -11.80 -14.20 -1.50
N ALA A 551 -12.59 -13.25 -1.02
CA ALA A 551 -14.05 -13.41 -0.90
C ALA A 551 -14.72 -13.59 -2.26
N LEU A 552 -14.34 -12.81 -3.28
CA LEU A 552 -14.87 -12.96 -4.65
C LEU A 552 -14.38 -14.24 -5.33
N ARG A 553 -13.15 -14.71 -5.03
CA ARG A 553 -12.66 -16.04 -5.44
C ARG A 553 -13.57 -17.15 -4.87
N ASP A 554 -13.87 -17.11 -3.59
CA ASP A 554 -14.67 -18.12 -2.92
C ASP A 554 -16.16 -18.05 -3.28
N LEU A 555 -16.60 -16.91 -3.81
CA LEU A 555 -17.90 -16.72 -4.46
C LEU A 555 -17.92 -17.15 -5.93
N GLY A 556 -16.77 -17.54 -6.50
CA GLY A 556 -16.64 -18.03 -7.87
C GLY A 556 -16.51 -16.96 -8.95
N TYR A 557 -16.23 -15.71 -8.58
CA TYR A 557 -16.03 -14.61 -9.53
C TYR A 557 -14.58 -14.46 -10.00
N LEU A 558 -13.61 -14.81 -9.15
CA LEU A 558 -12.18 -14.67 -9.39
C LEU A 558 -11.49 -16.01 -9.19
N THR A 559 -10.25 -16.13 -9.68
CA THR A 559 -9.44 -17.36 -9.55
C THR A 559 -8.10 -17.15 -8.87
N GLN A 560 -7.59 -15.91 -8.86
CA GLN A 560 -6.31 -15.54 -8.28
C GLN A 560 -6.43 -15.35 -6.75
N ASN A 561 -5.33 -15.57 -6.01
CA ASN A 561 -5.28 -15.36 -4.56
C ASN A 561 -5.09 -13.89 -4.17
N GLU A 562 -4.29 -13.16 -4.95
CA GLU A 562 -3.95 -11.77 -4.66
C GLU A 562 -4.38 -10.83 -5.80
N PRO A 563 -4.85 -9.62 -5.49
CA PRO A 563 -5.32 -8.67 -6.50
C PRO A 563 -4.18 -8.05 -7.30
N PHE A 564 -3.02 -7.85 -6.67
CA PHE A 564 -1.89 -7.11 -7.20
C PHE A 564 -0.62 -7.96 -7.11
N ASP A 565 0.03 -8.24 -8.26
CA ASP A 565 1.29 -8.99 -8.29
C ASP A 565 2.45 -8.16 -7.73
N ARG A 566 2.65 -6.96 -8.25
CA ARG A 566 3.70 -6.02 -7.80
C ARG A 566 3.10 -4.72 -7.30
N LEU A 567 3.68 -4.19 -6.22
CA LEU A 567 3.30 -2.89 -5.65
C LEU A 567 4.49 -1.93 -5.68
N LEU A 568 4.25 -0.72 -6.20
CA LEU A 568 5.14 0.42 -6.05
C LEU A 568 4.47 1.47 -5.17
N THR A 569 5.03 1.72 -3.99
CA THR A 569 4.59 2.84 -3.15
C THR A 569 5.36 4.09 -3.55
N GLN A 570 4.63 5.12 -3.98
CA GLN A 570 5.23 6.39 -4.32
C GLN A 570 5.46 7.26 -3.07
N GLY A 571 6.57 8.03 -3.09
CA GLY A 571 6.82 9.06 -2.10
C GLY A 571 5.94 10.29 -2.31
N MET A 572 5.72 11.06 -1.27
CA MET A 572 4.92 12.29 -1.32
C MET A 572 5.60 13.40 -2.14
N VAL A 573 4.79 14.29 -2.73
CA VAL A 573 5.28 15.55 -3.27
C VAL A 573 5.14 16.61 -2.19
N LEU A 574 6.27 17.22 -1.84
CA LEU A 574 6.38 18.24 -0.82
C LEU A 574 6.58 19.62 -1.48
N LYS A 575 6.14 20.66 -0.81
CA LYS A 575 6.50 22.03 -1.12
C LYS A 575 6.79 22.75 0.20
N ASP A 576 7.95 23.41 0.27
CA ASP A 576 8.45 24.05 1.48
C ASP A 576 8.52 23.10 2.68
N GLY A 577 9.01 21.85 2.42
CA GLY A 577 9.18 20.81 3.44
C GLY A 577 7.88 20.20 3.96
N ALA A 578 6.72 20.50 3.37
CA ALA A 578 5.42 20.00 3.81
C ALA A 578 4.64 19.34 2.67
N LYS A 579 3.86 18.28 3.00
CA LYS A 579 2.95 17.66 2.05
C LYS A 579 2.02 18.73 1.44
N MET A 580 1.91 18.75 0.11
CA MET A 580 0.96 19.61 -0.59
C MET A 580 -0.47 19.31 -0.14
N SER A 581 -1.16 20.33 0.34
CA SER A 581 -2.57 20.21 0.70
C SER A 581 -3.30 21.54 0.51
N LYS A 582 -4.58 21.48 0.12
CA LYS A 582 -5.42 22.66 -0.06
C LYS A 582 -5.59 23.47 1.24
N SER A 583 -5.62 22.79 2.38
CA SER A 583 -5.74 23.43 3.70
C SER A 583 -4.50 24.25 4.09
N LYS A 584 -3.33 23.89 3.56
CA LYS A 584 -2.06 24.62 3.78
C LYS A 584 -1.78 25.69 2.73
N GLY A 585 -2.55 25.72 1.64
CA GLY A 585 -2.36 26.70 0.56
C GLY A 585 -1.06 26.53 -0.24
N ASN A 586 -0.39 25.37 -0.14
CA ASN A 586 0.89 25.08 -0.79
C ASN A 586 0.75 24.13 -2.01
N VAL A 587 -0.45 24.04 -2.58
CA VAL A 587 -0.70 23.19 -3.77
C VAL A 587 -0.18 23.89 -5.03
N VAL A 588 0.48 23.13 -5.89
CA VAL A 588 0.85 23.55 -7.25
C VAL A 588 -0.19 22.98 -8.20
N ASP A 589 -0.84 23.87 -8.95
CA ASP A 589 -1.85 23.52 -9.96
C ASP A 589 -1.16 23.00 -11.23
N PRO A 590 -1.44 21.77 -11.66
CA PRO A 590 -0.87 21.23 -12.91
C PRO A 590 -1.21 22.06 -14.15
N ASP A 591 -2.39 22.68 -14.22
CA ASP A 591 -2.80 23.48 -15.36
C ASP A 591 -1.85 24.67 -15.60
N GLU A 592 -1.39 25.35 -14.53
CA GLU A 592 -0.42 26.45 -14.62
C GLU A 592 0.91 25.98 -15.22
N ILE A 593 1.37 24.78 -14.87
CA ILE A 593 2.62 24.20 -15.40
C ILE A 593 2.44 23.80 -16.86
N ILE A 594 1.31 23.18 -17.19
CA ILE A 594 1.00 22.75 -18.56
C ILE A 594 0.87 23.95 -19.49
N GLU A 595 0.17 25.00 -19.07
CA GLU A 595 0.00 26.22 -19.86
C GLU A 595 1.34 26.92 -20.12
N LYS A 596 2.23 26.96 -19.12
CA LYS A 596 3.51 27.65 -19.23
C LYS A 596 4.60 26.85 -19.94
N TYR A 597 4.69 25.55 -19.65
CA TYR A 597 5.82 24.73 -20.06
C TYR A 597 5.44 23.47 -20.88
N GLY A 598 4.17 23.10 -20.91
CA GLY A 598 3.68 21.88 -21.54
C GLY A 598 3.62 20.66 -20.62
N ALA A 599 2.82 19.68 -21.03
CA ALA A 599 2.60 18.43 -20.32
C ALA A 599 3.88 17.57 -20.24
N ASP A 600 4.65 17.48 -21.34
CA ASP A 600 5.91 16.73 -21.36
C ASP A 600 6.92 17.28 -20.35
N THR A 601 6.93 18.59 -20.11
CA THR A 601 7.80 19.18 -19.07
C THR A 601 7.39 18.76 -17.66
N ALA A 602 6.08 18.78 -17.34
CA ALA A 602 5.58 18.33 -16.05
C ALA A 602 5.93 16.83 -15.81
N ARG A 603 5.74 16.00 -16.82
CA ARG A 603 6.06 14.56 -16.80
C ARG A 603 7.56 14.33 -16.60
N LEU A 604 8.40 15.03 -17.36
CA LEU A 604 9.86 14.92 -17.27
C LEU A 604 10.36 15.32 -15.88
N PHE A 605 9.91 16.46 -15.36
CA PHE A 605 10.28 16.93 -14.04
C PHE A 605 9.94 15.89 -12.96
N ILE A 606 8.71 15.39 -12.95
CA ILE A 606 8.23 14.40 -11.96
C ILE A 606 9.08 13.13 -11.94
N LEU A 607 9.50 12.63 -13.09
CA LEU A 607 10.29 11.41 -13.20
C LEU A 607 11.79 11.64 -12.99
N PHE A 608 12.26 12.88 -13.20
CA PHE A 608 13.68 13.23 -13.06
C PHE A 608 14.06 13.66 -11.64
N ALA A 609 13.18 14.38 -10.93
CA ALA A 609 13.51 15.02 -9.66
C ALA A 609 13.83 14.04 -8.53
N ALA A 610 13.18 12.87 -8.48
CA ALA A 610 13.44 11.86 -7.46
C ALA A 610 13.02 10.46 -7.93
N PRO A 611 13.67 9.38 -7.41
CA PRO A 611 13.18 8.03 -7.59
C PRO A 611 11.73 7.88 -7.08
N PRO A 612 10.88 7.04 -7.69
CA PRO A 612 9.46 6.92 -7.35
C PRO A 612 9.17 6.70 -5.86
N ALA A 613 9.94 5.86 -5.18
CA ALA A 613 9.72 5.54 -3.76
C ALA A 613 10.20 6.62 -2.77
N LYS A 614 10.91 7.65 -3.25
CA LYS A 614 11.41 8.75 -2.41
C LYS A 614 10.48 9.96 -2.48
N GLU A 615 10.48 10.77 -1.43
CA GLU A 615 9.82 12.06 -1.45
C GLU A 615 10.41 12.96 -2.53
N LEU A 616 9.59 13.83 -3.10
CA LEU A 616 9.96 14.80 -4.10
C LEU A 616 9.66 16.20 -3.56
N GLU A 617 10.71 17.00 -3.37
CA GLU A 617 10.56 18.41 -3.06
C GLU A 617 10.33 19.22 -4.34
N TRP A 618 9.26 19.99 -4.37
CA TRP A 618 8.91 20.83 -5.51
C TRP A 618 9.91 21.98 -5.66
N ASN A 619 10.37 22.19 -6.89
CA ASN A 619 11.34 23.26 -7.20
C ASN A 619 11.04 23.83 -8.60
N ASP A 620 10.68 25.10 -8.66
CA ASP A 620 10.32 25.77 -9.91
C ASP A 620 11.51 25.91 -10.88
N ASP A 621 12.73 26.12 -10.38
CA ASP A 621 13.95 26.20 -11.21
C ASP A 621 14.25 24.84 -11.89
N ALA A 622 13.94 23.74 -11.19
CA ALA A 622 14.11 22.40 -11.74
C ALA A 622 13.05 22.08 -12.82
N VAL A 623 11.83 22.61 -12.70
CA VAL A 623 10.81 22.54 -13.76
C VAL A 623 11.31 23.27 -15.01
N GLU A 624 11.84 24.48 -14.85
CA GLU A 624 12.43 25.24 -15.95
C GLU A 624 13.64 24.52 -16.56
N GLY A 625 14.44 23.85 -15.73
CA GLY A 625 15.53 22.98 -16.19
C GLY A 625 15.05 21.83 -17.10
N ALA A 626 13.93 21.19 -16.72
CA ALA A 626 13.28 20.15 -17.55
C ALA A 626 12.79 20.72 -18.89
N TYR A 627 12.17 21.88 -18.88
CA TYR A 627 11.74 22.58 -20.11
C TYR A 627 12.92 22.89 -21.03
N ARG A 628 14.01 23.45 -20.48
CA ARG A 628 15.23 23.74 -21.25
C ARG A 628 15.83 22.48 -21.89
N PHE A 629 15.75 21.35 -21.21
CA PHE A 629 16.21 20.09 -21.81
C PHE A 629 15.35 19.69 -23.02
N ILE A 630 14.02 19.80 -22.95
CA ILE A 630 13.13 19.48 -24.08
C ILE A 630 13.39 20.43 -25.24
N CYS A 631 13.52 21.74 -25.00
CA CYS A 631 13.88 22.72 -26.02
C CYS A 631 15.20 22.37 -26.69
N LYS A 632 16.24 22.03 -25.92
CA LYS A 632 17.54 21.63 -26.46
C LYS A 632 17.47 20.35 -27.31
N LEU A 633 16.67 19.37 -26.87
CA LEU A 633 16.43 18.13 -27.63
C LEU A 633 15.74 18.45 -28.95
N TYR A 634 14.69 19.29 -28.93
CA TYR A 634 13.94 19.70 -30.11
C TYR A 634 14.78 20.51 -31.09
N ASP A 635 15.54 21.51 -30.62
CA ASP A 635 16.39 22.35 -31.44
C ASP A 635 17.50 21.54 -32.11
N ARG A 636 18.09 20.61 -31.38
CA ARG A 636 19.13 19.75 -31.93
C ARG A 636 18.60 18.79 -32.99
N ALA A 637 17.39 18.27 -32.80
CA ALA A 637 16.72 17.41 -33.76
C ALA A 637 16.56 18.06 -35.12
N GLN A 638 16.43 19.40 -35.19
CA GLN A 638 16.30 20.15 -36.46
C GLN A 638 17.54 20.02 -37.36
N ASN A 639 18.69 19.65 -36.80
CA ASN A 639 19.93 19.45 -37.54
C ASN A 639 20.19 17.97 -37.92
N VAL A 640 19.35 17.06 -37.43
CA VAL A 640 19.48 15.64 -37.74
C VAL A 640 18.96 15.35 -39.15
N LYS A 641 19.70 14.56 -39.90
CA LYS A 641 19.31 14.16 -41.27
C LYS A 641 18.02 13.37 -41.26
N LYS A 642 17.04 13.81 -42.06
CA LYS A 642 15.73 13.16 -42.21
C LYS A 642 15.83 11.98 -43.19
N GLY A 643 15.07 10.93 -42.93
CA GLY A 643 14.92 9.77 -43.80
C GLY A 643 15.19 8.44 -43.12
N GLU A 644 15.46 7.40 -43.91
CA GLU A 644 15.74 6.07 -43.40
C GLU A 644 17.08 6.01 -42.63
N LEU A 645 17.14 5.14 -41.65
CA LEU A 645 18.38 4.93 -40.86
C LEU A 645 19.49 4.36 -41.73
N VAL A 646 20.62 5.00 -41.75
CA VAL A 646 21.82 4.53 -42.46
C VAL A 646 22.54 3.50 -41.57
N GLU A 647 22.93 2.36 -42.18
CA GLU A 647 23.71 1.35 -41.45
C GLU A 647 25.08 1.93 -41.03
N LEU A 648 25.36 1.85 -39.74
CA LEU A 648 26.57 2.37 -39.13
C LEU A 648 27.44 1.20 -38.65
N LYS A 649 28.67 1.10 -39.22
CA LYS A 649 29.65 0.08 -38.83
C LYS A 649 30.60 0.64 -37.77
N GLN A 650 30.75 -0.11 -36.67
CA GLN A 650 31.59 0.30 -35.53
C GLN A 650 33.05 0.57 -35.91
N GLU A 651 33.59 -0.20 -36.84
CA GLU A 651 34.95 -0.09 -37.30
C GLU A 651 35.29 1.22 -38.03
N ASN A 652 34.28 1.87 -38.60
CA ASN A 652 34.48 3.12 -39.33
C ASN A 652 34.40 4.38 -38.47
N LEU A 653 34.18 4.23 -37.17
CA LEU A 653 34.03 5.34 -36.24
C LEU A 653 35.38 5.70 -35.57
N ASN A 654 35.65 6.99 -35.42
CA ASN A 654 36.74 7.48 -34.62
C ASN A 654 36.51 7.29 -33.08
N LYS A 655 37.48 7.63 -32.23
CA LYS A 655 37.42 7.40 -30.79
C LYS A 655 36.25 8.15 -30.13
N GLU A 656 36.01 9.40 -30.50
CA GLU A 656 34.92 10.25 -29.98
C GLU A 656 33.58 9.74 -30.42
N GLU A 657 33.44 9.33 -31.67
CA GLU A 657 32.20 8.75 -32.21
C GLU A 657 31.84 7.40 -31.57
N LYS A 658 32.85 6.52 -31.37
CA LYS A 658 32.66 5.25 -30.63
C LYS A 658 32.21 5.51 -29.19
N TYR A 659 32.80 6.49 -28.52
CA TYR A 659 32.39 6.88 -27.17
C TYR A 659 30.97 7.41 -27.13
N ALA A 660 30.57 8.28 -28.02
CA ALA A 660 29.21 8.81 -28.11
C ALA A 660 28.20 7.70 -28.40
N ARG A 661 28.49 6.79 -29.36
CA ARG A 661 27.67 5.63 -29.65
C ARG A 661 27.51 4.72 -28.45
N LEU A 662 28.62 4.45 -27.72
CA LEU A 662 28.59 3.67 -26.47
C LEU A 662 27.65 4.30 -25.44
N LYS A 663 27.70 5.62 -25.21
CA LYS A 663 26.80 6.31 -24.28
C LYS A 663 25.33 6.15 -24.65
N VAL A 664 25.00 6.18 -25.93
CA VAL A 664 23.62 5.95 -26.42
C VAL A 664 23.15 4.52 -26.11
N TYR A 665 24.00 3.53 -26.36
CA TYR A 665 23.67 2.12 -26.10
C TYR A 665 23.70 1.76 -24.60
N GLU A 666 24.53 2.43 -23.78
CA GLU A 666 24.47 2.36 -22.32
C GLU A 666 23.12 2.88 -21.80
N ALA A 667 22.61 3.99 -22.33
CA ALA A 667 21.29 4.50 -22.02
C ALA A 667 20.18 3.52 -22.45
N LEU A 668 20.30 2.92 -23.65
CA LEU A 668 19.36 1.89 -24.11
C LEU A 668 19.36 0.66 -23.19
N LYS A 669 20.53 0.14 -22.83
CA LYS A 669 20.67 -0.99 -21.89
C LYS A 669 20.07 -0.67 -20.54
N LYS A 670 20.31 0.55 -20.04
CA LYS A 670 19.77 1.04 -18.78
C LYS A 670 18.24 1.14 -18.84
N SER A 671 17.65 1.50 -19.97
CA SER A 671 16.20 1.59 -20.12
C SER A 671 15.50 0.24 -19.83
N PHE A 672 16.12 -0.87 -20.26
CA PHE A 672 15.55 -2.19 -19.99
C PHE A 672 15.49 -2.50 -18.49
N GLU A 673 16.55 -2.21 -17.76
CA GLU A 673 16.57 -2.39 -16.30
C GLU A 673 15.59 -1.46 -15.60
N VAL A 674 15.54 -0.18 -15.99
CA VAL A 674 14.70 0.83 -15.35
C VAL A 674 13.21 0.52 -15.52
N TYR A 675 12.76 0.18 -16.72
CA TYR A 675 11.34 -0.11 -16.96
C TYR A 675 10.88 -1.47 -16.43
N HIS A 676 11.80 -2.42 -16.23
CA HIS A 676 11.43 -3.76 -15.74
C HIS A 676 11.60 -3.93 -14.22
N GLN A 677 12.56 -3.23 -13.58
CA GLN A 677 12.97 -3.56 -12.22
C GLN A 677 13.10 -2.36 -11.29
N SER A 678 13.97 -1.41 -11.60
CA SER A 678 14.37 -0.39 -10.63
C SER A 678 13.45 0.84 -10.58
N PHE A 679 12.76 1.12 -11.68
CA PHE A 679 11.96 2.35 -11.88
C PHE A 679 12.76 3.64 -11.60
N ALA A 680 14.09 3.57 -11.71
CA ALA A 680 14.99 4.70 -11.48
C ALA A 680 15.01 5.65 -12.70
N PHE A 681 13.87 6.22 -13.07
CA PHE A 681 13.70 7.07 -14.25
C PHE A 681 14.67 8.26 -14.25
N ASN A 682 14.96 8.83 -13.10
CA ASN A 682 15.91 9.93 -12.96
C ASN A 682 17.30 9.57 -13.49
N THR A 683 17.78 8.35 -13.24
CA THR A 683 19.08 7.90 -13.75
C THR A 683 19.04 7.57 -15.24
N LEU A 684 17.91 7.15 -15.78
CA LEU A 684 17.71 6.93 -17.21
C LEU A 684 17.72 8.26 -17.98
N ILE A 685 16.99 9.25 -17.47
CA ILE A 685 16.96 10.59 -18.06
C ILE A 685 18.37 11.20 -18.07
N ALA A 686 19.10 11.07 -16.96
CA ALA A 686 20.50 11.52 -16.88
C ALA A 686 21.40 10.83 -17.93
N ALA A 687 21.25 9.50 -18.13
CA ALA A 687 22.00 8.78 -19.16
C ALA A 687 21.68 9.28 -20.58
N CYS A 688 20.44 9.62 -20.87
CA CYS A 688 20.06 10.24 -22.15
C CYS A 688 20.69 11.64 -22.32
N MET A 689 20.75 12.44 -21.23
CA MET A 689 21.43 13.75 -21.25
C MET A 689 22.93 13.60 -21.51
N GLU A 690 23.59 12.63 -20.89
CA GLU A 690 25.01 12.31 -21.11
C GLU A 690 25.25 11.87 -22.57
N ALA A 691 24.41 11.01 -23.12
CA ALA A 691 24.49 10.57 -24.52
C ALA A 691 24.37 11.76 -25.48
N LEU A 692 23.39 12.65 -25.27
CA LEU A 692 23.23 13.86 -26.08
C LEU A 692 24.45 14.80 -25.98
N ASN A 693 25.04 14.94 -24.79
CA ASN A 693 26.24 15.74 -24.62
C ASN A 693 27.46 15.14 -25.33
N ALA A 694 27.63 13.82 -25.29
CA ALA A 694 28.71 13.12 -26.02
C ALA A 694 28.56 13.27 -27.53
N LEU A 695 27.35 13.17 -28.06
CA LEU A 695 27.06 13.40 -29.48
C LEU A 695 27.37 14.83 -29.94
N ALA A 696 27.32 15.84 -29.05
CA ALA A 696 27.59 17.23 -29.42
C ALA A 696 29.01 17.47 -29.91
N LEU A 697 29.94 16.55 -29.64
CA LEU A 697 31.33 16.58 -30.06
C LEU A 697 31.56 15.89 -31.43
N CYS A 698 30.58 15.23 -31.96
CA CYS A 698 30.64 14.45 -33.19
C CYS A 698 30.01 15.22 -34.38
N LYS A 699 30.52 14.96 -35.60
CA LYS A 699 29.99 15.50 -36.84
C LYS A 699 29.51 14.41 -37.83
N ASN A 700 29.23 13.23 -37.31
CA ASN A 700 28.81 12.07 -38.10
C ASN A 700 27.29 12.01 -38.21
N GLU A 701 26.76 12.36 -39.38
CA GLU A 701 25.29 12.39 -39.66
C GLU A 701 24.61 11.05 -39.38
N ALA A 702 25.24 9.94 -39.76
CA ALA A 702 24.67 8.60 -39.56
C ALA A 702 24.62 8.22 -38.09
N LEU A 703 25.65 8.60 -37.32
CA LEU A 703 25.68 8.42 -35.87
C LEU A 703 24.62 9.27 -35.18
N GLU A 704 24.46 10.53 -35.57
CA GLU A 704 23.41 11.40 -34.99
C GLU A 704 22.02 10.84 -35.29
N GLN A 705 21.78 10.32 -36.50
CA GLN A 705 20.53 9.72 -36.90
C GLN A 705 20.22 8.46 -36.06
N GLU A 706 21.18 7.51 -35.95
CA GLU A 706 21.02 6.31 -35.11
C GLU A 706 20.76 6.70 -33.65
N ALA A 707 21.53 7.64 -33.13
CA ALA A 707 21.43 8.10 -31.74
C ALA A 707 20.08 8.75 -31.42
N PHE A 708 19.60 9.65 -32.26
CA PHE A 708 18.29 10.28 -32.06
C PHE A 708 17.15 9.26 -32.15
N TYR A 709 17.21 8.31 -33.08
CA TYR A 709 16.23 7.23 -33.15
C TYR A 709 16.16 6.43 -31.86
N ILE A 710 17.32 6.09 -31.27
CA ILE A 710 17.40 5.35 -30.00
C ILE A 710 16.93 6.21 -28.81
N ILE A 711 17.41 7.46 -28.69
CA ILE A 711 17.08 8.34 -27.58
C ILE A 711 15.58 8.69 -27.55
N LEU A 712 14.98 9.00 -28.70
CA LEU A 712 13.54 9.24 -28.79
C LEU A 712 12.74 8.00 -28.39
N ASN A 713 13.22 6.80 -28.75
CA ASN A 713 12.61 5.55 -28.33
C ASN A 713 12.70 5.33 -26.83
N ILE A 714 13.83 5.68 -26.19
CA ILE A 714 14.02 5.57 -24.74
C ILE A 714 13.09 6.56 -24.01
N LEU A 715 13.00 7.81 -24.49
CA LEU A 715 12.29 8.90 -23.81
C LEU A 715 10.79 8.94 -24.13
N GLU A 716 10.30 8.24 -25.15
CA GLU A 716 8.88 8.24 -25.52
C GLU A 716 7.94 7.95 -24.35
N PRO A 717 8.18 7.00 -23.45
CA PRO A 717 7.29 6.78 -22.32
C PRO A 717 7.26 7.95 -21.31
N ILE A 718 8.28 8.80 -21.31
CA ILE A 718 8.46 9.93 -20.36
C ILE A 718 7.90 11.22 -20.95
N ILE A 719 8.33 11.58 -22.18
CA ILE A 719 7.95 12.79 -22.92
C ILE A 719 7.34 12.43 -24.28
N PRO A 720 6.13 11.82 -24.27
CA PRO A 720 5.60 11.19 -25.47
C PRO A 720 5.34 12.15 -26.62
N HIS A 721 4.80 13.35 -26.36
CA HIS A 721 4.37 14.24 -27.42
C HIS A 721 5.53 14.71 -28.29
N VAL A 722 6.60 15.20 -27.67
CA VAL A 722 7.78 15.66 -28.41
C VAL A 722 8.50 14.49 -29.11
N CYS A 723 8.52 13.30 -28.48
CA CYS A 723 9.13 12.11 -29.10
C CYS A 723 8.36 11.65 -30.32
N PHE A 724 7.03 11.62 -30.30
CA PHE A 724 6.21 11.28 -31.47
C PHE A 724 6.37 12.33 -32.57
N GLU A 725 6.39 13.62 -32.22
CA GLU A 725 6.59 14.70 -33.21
C GLU A 725 7.92 14.57 -33.93
N LEU A 726 9.01 14.43 -33.18
CA LEU A 726 10.35 14.30 -33.75
C LEU A 726 10.54 12.98 -34.51
N SER A 727 9.96 11.86 -34.03
CA SER A 727 10.02 10.59 -34.73
C SER A 727 9.28 10.62 -36.07
N GLU A 728 8.11 11.27 -36.13
CA GLU A 728 7.38 11.48 -37.39
C GLU A 728 8.16 12.38 -38.32
N GLU A 729 8.70 13.49 -37.85
CA GLU A 729 9.43 14.44 -38.63
C GLU A 729 10.74 13.88 -39.23
N LEU A 730 11.53 13.20 -38.40
CA LEU A 730 12.86 12.71 -38.77
C LEU A 730 12.81 11.38 -39.53
N PHE A 731 11.96 10.46 -39.12
CA PHE A 731 12.01 9.05 -39.58
C PHE A 731 10.71 8.58 -40.23
N LYS A 732 9.71 9.45 -40.38
CA LYS A 732 8.35 9.05 -40.81
C LYS A 732 7.74 7.92 -39.98
N CYS A 733 8.16 7.79 -38.75
CA CYS A 733 7.79 6.71 -37.84
C CYS A 733 6.75 7.22 -36.82
N LYS A 734 5.54 6.61 -36.85
CA LYS A 734 4.45 6.92 -35.91
C LYS A 734 4.33 5.91 -34.76
N ASN A 735 5.11 4.81 -34.83
CA ASN A 735 5.04 3.72 -33.87
C ASN A 735 6.43 3.36 -33.36
N PHE A 736 6.65 3.53 -32.08
CA PHE A 736 7.85 3.06 -31.43
C PHE A 736 7.84 1.53 -31.26
N LYS A 737 9.02 0.93 -31.21
CA LYS A 737 9.19 -0.53 -31.08
C LYS A 737 10.32 -0.89 -30.14
N LYS A 738 10.35 -2.14 -29.73
CA LYS A 738 11.48 -2.70 -28.99
C LYS A 738 12.76 -2.57 -29.83
N LEU A 739 13.81 -2.04 -29.21
CA LEU A 739 15.15 -1.97 -29.79
C LEU A 739 16.02 -3.08 -29.20
N GLU A 740 17.04 -3.47 -29.96
CA GLU A 740 18.03 -4.46 -29.56
C GLU A 740 19.38 -3.82 -29.32
N LEU A 741 20.16 -4.43 -28.40
CA LEU A 741 21.54 -4.02 -28.17
C LEU A 741 22.42 -4.55 -29.28
N LYS A 742 23.37 -3.72 -29.75
CA LYS A 742 24.44 -4.15 -30.65
C LYS A 742 25.69 -4.44 -29.81
N GLU A 743 26.03 -5.70 -29.66
CA GLU A 743 27.16 -6.13 -28.82
C GLU A 743 28.50 -5.51 -29.24
N GLU A 744 28.69 -5.27 -30.55
CA GLU A 744 29.87 -4.61 -31.10
C GLU A 744 30.18 -3.25 -30.48
N VAL A 745 29.14 -2.53 -30.02
CA VAL A 745 29.30 -1.19 -29.41
C VAL A 745 29.95 -1.26 -28.03
N PHE A 746 29.77 -2.37 -27.32
CA PHE A 746 30.33 -2.55 -25.97
C PHE A 746 31.74 -3.14 -25.96
N VAL A 747 32.28 -3.53 -27.13
CA VAL A 747 33.62 -4.00 -27.27
C VAL A 747 34.57 -2.79 -27.11
N LYS A 748 35.40 -2.82 -26.09
CA LYS A 748 36.39 -1.77 -25.84
C LYS A 748 37.60 -1.99 -26.73
N ASP A 749 37.97 -1.00 -27.49
CA ASP A 749 39.23 -1.03 -28.29
C ASP A 749 40.45 -1.08 -27.39
N THR A 750 40.38 -0.53 -26.19
CA THR A 750 41.48 -0.49 -25.23
C THR A 750 41.04 -0.94 -23.84
N LEU A 751 41.96 -1.57 -23.13
CA LEU A 751 41.81 -1.95 -21.72
C LEU A 751 42.64 -1.00 -20.86
N ASN A 752 42.05 -0.46 -19.81
CA ASN A 752 42.77 0.32 -18.81
C ASN A 752 43.14 -0.59 -17.64
N LEU A 753 44.42 -0.95 -17.55
CA LEU A 753 44.92 -1.95 -16.60
C LEU A 753 45.70 -1.29 -15.47
N ALA A 754 45.36 -1.61 -14.23
CA ALA A 754 46.15 -1.24 -13.08
C ALA A 754 47.36 -2.17 -12.92
N VAL A 755 48.52 -1.62 -12.65
CA VAL A 755 49.71 -2.40 -12.29
C VAL A 755 50.01 -2.28 -10.80
N SER A 756 50.04 -3.43 -10.17
CA SER A 756 50.41 -3.56 -8.76
C SER A 756 51.78 -4.23 -8.61
N ILE A 757 52.55 -3.82 -7.60
CA ILE A 757 53.75 -4.50 -7.17
C ILE A 757 53.52 -4.96 -5.73
N ASN A 758 53.67 -6.27 -5.51
CA ASN A 758 53.35 -6.91 -4.22
C ASN A 758 51.97 -6.47 -3.65
N GLY A 759 50.95 -6.41 -4.54
CA GLY A 759 49.57 -6.04 -4.18
C GLY A 759 49.29 -4.54 -4.02
N LYS A 760 50.31 -3.67 -4.13
CA LYS A 760 50.13 -2.21 -4.04
C LYS A 760 50.16 -1.58 -5.44
N LYS A 761 49.03 -0.91 -5.83
CA LYS A 761 48.91 -0.21 -7.12
C LYS A 761 50.04 0.81 -7.30
N ARG A 762 50.75 0.78 -8.45
CA ARG A 762 51.89 1.62 -8.78
C ARG A 762 51.71 2.42 -10.05
N ALA A 763 51.02 1.85 -11.03
CA ALA A 763 50.77 2.51 -12.30
C ALA A 763 49.39 2.10 -12.86
N GLU A 764 48.96 2.81 -13.89
CA GLU A 764 47.89 2.45 -14.81
C GLU A 764 48.37 2.69 -16.23
N PHE A 765 47.95 1.87 -17.16
CA PHE A 765 48.19 2.06 -18.58
C PHE A 765 47.02 1.60 -19.42
N GLU A 766 46.89 2.24 -20.60
CA GLU A 766 45.88 1.88 -21.62
C GLU A 766 46.59 1.05 -22.67
N ILE A 767 46.04 -0.10 -23.04
CA ILE A 767 46.55 -1.02 -24.06
C ILE A 767 45.40 -1.55 -24.94
N SER A 768 45.69 -1.95 -26.18
CA SER A 768 44.69 -2.57 -27.05
C SER A 768 44.03 -3.78 -26.38
N SER A 769 42.72 -3.89 -26.52
CA SER A 769 41.98 -5.06 -26.03
C SER A 769 42.38 -6.35 -26.75
N SER A 770 42.99 -6.26 -27.94
CA SER A 770 43.54 -7.37 -28.71
C SER A 770 44.99 -7.70 -28.33
N ALA A 771 45.60 -6.96 -27.38
CA ALA A 771 46.97 -7.21 -26.95
C ALA A 771 47.11 -8.59 -26.29
N SER A 772 48.15 -9.30 -26.66
CA SER A 772 48.49 -10.57 -26.06
C SER A 772 48.87 -10.40 -24.57
N LYS A 773 48.77 -11.46 -23.80
CA LYS A 773 49.19 -11.46 -22.39
C LYS A 773 50.65 -11.05 -22.25
N GLU A 774 51.48 -11.47 -23.18
CA GLU A 774 52.91 -11.13 -23.24
C GLU A 774 53.12 -9.63 -23.43
N GLU A 775 52.39 -9.00 -24.33
CA GLU A 775 52.46 -7.55 -24.56
C GLU A 775 51.95 -6.79 -23.32
N ILE A 776 50.85 -7.22 -22.71
CA ILE A 776 50.30 -6.61 -21.49
C ILE A 776 51.31 -6.66 -20.36
N LEU A 777 51.97 -7.80 -20.17
CA LEU A 777 52.99 -7.96 -19.14
C LEU A 777 54.23 -7.12 -19.44
N ALA A 778 54.66 -6.98 -20.71
CA ALA A 778 55.75 -6.14 -21.13
C ALA A 778 55.47 -4.66 -20.82
N PHE A 779 54.29 -4.16 -21.21
CA PHE A 779 53.84 -2.80 -20.90
C PHE A 779 53.73 -2.52 -19.40
N ALA A 780 53.25 -3.50 -18.62
CA ALA A 780 53.18 -3.40 -17.18
C ALA A 780 54.59 -3.23 -16.54
N LYS A 781 55.57 -3.97 -17.02
CA LYS A 781 56.97 -3.87 -16.56
C LYS A 781 57.54 -2.50 -16.94
N GLU A 782 57.36 -2.05 -18.16
CA GLU A 782 57.82 -0.74 -18.63
C GLU A 782 57.22 0.40 -17.79
N ASN A 783 55.93 0.42 -17.56
CA ASN A 783 55.25 1.45 -16.76
C ASN A 783 55.56 1.42 -15.27
N THR A 784 56.18 0.34 -14.78
CA THR A 784 56.65 0.20 -13.39
C THR A 784 58.13 0.03 -13.23
N ALA A 785 58.94 0.27 -14.26
CA ALA A 785 60.40 0.05 -14.29
C ALA A 785 61.14 0.61 -13.06
N LYS A 786 60.80 1.83 -12.63
CA LYS A 786 61.41 2.48 -11.46
C LYS A 786 61.16 1.74 -10.13
N TRP A 787 60.17 0.88 -10.02
CA TRP A 787 59.93 0.06 -8.82
C TRP A 787 60.51 -1.34 -8.95
N LEU A 788 60.95 -1.72 -10.15
CA LEU A 788 61.58 -3.00 -10.47
C LEU A 788 63.12 -2.93 -10.45
N GLU A 789 63.67 -1.73 -10.43
CA GLU A 789 65.13 -1.49 -10.46
C GLU A 789 65.83 -2.20 -9.29
N GLY A 790 66.82 -3.06 -9.62
CA GLY A 790 67.57 -3.86 -8.64
C GLY A 790 66.81 -5.02 -8.00
N LYS A 791 65.61 -5.39 -8.50
CA LYS A 791 64.76 -6.45 -7.96
C LYS A 791 64.47 -7.51 -9.00
N SER A 792 64.26 -8.75 -8.55
CA SER A 792 63.86 -9.86 -9.43
C SER A 792 62.34 -10.11 -9.32
N ILE A 793 61.69 -10.27 -10.48
CA ILE A 793 60.26 -10.66 -10.54
C ILE A 793 60.15 -12.16 -10.27
N VAL A 794 59.45 -12.52 -9.20
CA VAL A 794 59.24 -13.91 -8.79
C VAL A 794 58.00 -14.50 -9.43
N LYS A 795 56.95 -13.69 -9.61
CA LYS A 795 55.67 -14.12 -10.18
C LYS A 795 54.93 -12.97 -10.87
N GLU A 796 54.39 -13.28 -12.04
CA GLU A 796 53.56 -12.36 -12.80
C GLU A 796 52.11 -12.88 -12.78
N ILE A 797 51.17 -12.07 -12.34
CA ILE A 797 49.74 -12.40 -12.24
C ILE A 797 48.98 -11.40 -13.11
N TYR A 798 48.35 -11.87 -14.16
CA TYR A 798 47.43 -11.10 -14.96
C TYR A 798 46.02 -11.55 -14.68
N VAL A 799 45.17 -10.64 -14.23
CA VAL A 799 43.70 -10.82 -14.12
C VAL A 799 43.10 -10.14 -15.33
N GLU A 800 42.51 -10.94 -16.21
CA GLU A 800 42.02 -10.52 -17.52
C GLU A 800 41.10 -9.30 -17.40
N GLY A 801 41.43 -8.25 -18.18
CA GLY A 801 40.69 -7.00 -18.26
C GLY A 801 40.67 -6.16 -16.96
N LYS A 802 41.44 -6.52 -15.91
CA LYS A 802 41.37 -5.84 -14.60
C LYS A 802 42.71 -5.29 -14.12
N LEU A 803 43.71 -6.14 -13.94
CA LEU A 803 44.97 -5.73 -13.36
C LEU A 803 46.13 -6.69 -13.69
N VAL A 804 47.31 -6.15 -13.62
CA VAL A 804 48.57 -6.93 -13.55
C VAL A 804 49.18 -6.76 -12.16
N ASN A 805 49.59 -7.85 -11.51
CA ASN A 805 50.32 -7.81 -10.26
C ASN A 805 51.70 -8.48 -10.43
N LEU A 806 52.76 -7.71 -10.27
CA LEU A 806 54.16 -8.18 -10.31
C LEU A 806 54.62 -8.44 -8.88
N VAL A 807 54.93 -9.69 -8.58
CA VAL A 807 55.49 -10.08 -7.28
C VAL A 807 56.99 -10.04 -7.40
N ILE A 808 57.67 -9.20 -6.61
CA ILE A 808 59.09 -8.98 -6.61
C ILE A 808 59.72 -9.37 -5.29
N LYS A 809 60.99 -9.75 -5.36
CA LYS A 809 61.87 -10.05 -4.22
C LYS A 809 63.09 -9.16 -4.23
#